data_80a25b126616b38a5edc4e5671dc40b4
#
_entry.id   80a25b126616b38a5edc4e5671dc40b4
#
_cell.length_a   1.000
_cell.length_b   1.000
_cell.length_c   1.000
_cell.angle_alpha   90.00
_cell.angle_beta   90.00
_cell.angle_gamma   90.00
#
_symmetry.space_group_name_H-M   'P 1'
#
loop_
_entity.id
_entity.type
_entity.pdbx_description
1 polymer ?
#
loop_
_entity_poly.entity_id
_entity_poly.type
_entity_poly.pdbx_seq_one_letter_code
_entity_poly.pdbx_strand_id
1 'polypeptide(L)'
;VGGEGALRRHFLDMGLIPGTEVTLMKVAPMGDPVELKIRGYELTLRKADAARIEIQDIHDSDYVERQHKHEKDIPHPQVGEMGIYHVRKSGDELKEGEPLTFGLIGNQNCGKTTLFNQLTGSNQHVGNFPGVTVDRKDGTIRNHPEASVTDLPGIYSLSPYTSEEIVTRDFLLKNHPRGIINIVDATNIERNLYLTMQLIEMDIPMVLALNMMDEVRENGGTIRINELENTLGIPVVPISAAKNEGINELIEHAVHVARYDECPGRLDFCDANAENGLAAVHRGIHAVVHLIEDHAAKAKIPVRFAATKLMEGDKLIMTQLALDENEKELLEHIISEMENECGKDREAALADMRFNFIEKVCSSTVVKPVESKAHARSVKIDRFLTGKYTALPAFAGIMALVFWLTFGVIGAGLSDLLSMAIDWFTGVCDAGLTAFGINPVVHSLVIDGIFAGVGSVLSFLPVIVVLFFFLSILEDSGYMARIAFVMDKLLRKIGLSGRSFVPMLIGFGCSVPAIMSTRTLASERDRKMTILLTPFMSCSAKLPIYALFTYAFFPKYKVLVMIGLYFTGIITGILYALILKKTAFKGEPVPFVMELPNYRLPSPKSVMQLIWEKAKDFITKAFTIIFLATIVIWFLQTFDVRLNVVTDSKDSLLALIGGLIAPVFAPLGFNDWRISTALITGFTAKESVVSTLTVLLGGDTALLGTMFSTKTALVFLVFTLLYTPCVAAIASVRREMGTKKAAFMVAAIQCLIAWSVAFLVHLVLKLI
;
A
#
# COMPACT_ATOMS: atom_id res chain seq x y z
N VAL A 1 -10.98 25.42 -12.03
CA VAL A 1 -10.25 24.22 -12.47
C VAL A 1 -10.72 23.86 -13.87
N GLY A 2 -9.83 23.98 -14.86
CA GLY A 2 -10.13 23.68 -16.26
C GLY A 2 -10.08 22.17 -16.57
N GLY A 3 -10.60 21.79 -17.75
CA GLY A 3 -10.67 20.41 -18.24
C GLY A 3 -11.95 19.68 -17.85
N GLU A 4 -12.07 18.43 -18.28
CA GLU A 4 -13.22 17.56 -18.03
C GLU A 4 -12.75 16.20 -17.48
N GLY A 5 -13.66 15.45 -16.86
CA GLY A 5 -13.48 14.07 -16.47
C GLY A 5 -13.03 13.86 -15.03
N ALA A 6 -12.62 12.62 -14.73
CA ALA A 6 -12.38 12.13 -13.37
C ALA A 6 -11.33 12.93 -12.57
N LEU A 7 -10.29 13.45 -13.22
CA LEU A 7 -9.26 14.25 -12.53
C LEU A 7 -9.82 15.60 -12.05
N ARG A 8 -10.67 16.26 -12.86
CA ARG A 8 -11.31 17.51 -12.49
C ARG A 8 -12.22 17.32 -11.28
N ARG A 9 -13.07 16.28 -11.30
CA ARG A 9 -13.89 15.91 -10.13
C ARG A 9 -13.04 15.67 -8.90
N HIS A 10 -11.95 14.95 -9.04
CA HIS A 10 -11.04 14.69 -7.93
C HIS A 10 -10.47 15.99 -7.32
N PHE A 11 -10.15 16.98 -8.14
CA PHE A 11 -9.72 18.30 -7.65
C PHE A 11 -10.85 19.06 -6.93
N LEU A 12 -12.07 18.99 -7.47
CA LEU A 12 -13.24 19.58 -6.82
C LEU A 12 -13.54 18.91 -5.47
N ASP A 13 -13.49 17.57 -5.42
CA ASP A 13 -13.65 16.79 -4.19
C ASP A 13 -12.56 17.10 -3.14
N MET A 14 -11.38 17.54 -3.62
CA MET A 14 -10.27 18.05 -2.79
C MET A 14 -10.41 19.53 -2.43
N GLY A 15 -11.52 20.20 -2.73
CA GLY A 15 -11.77 21.59 -2.36
C GLY A 15 -11.14 22.64 -3.28
N LEU A 16 -10.61 22.26 -4.43
CA LEU A 16 -10.19 23.21 -5.48
C LEU A 16 -11.39 23.67 -6.30
N ILE A 17 -12.29 24.40 -5.66
CA ILE A 17 -13.48 24.99 -6.31
C ILE A 17 -13.20 26.39 -6.81
N PRO A 18 -13.99 26.94 -7.77
CA PRO A 18 -13.84 28.33 -8.22
C PRO A 18 -13.88 29.32 -7.07
N GLY A 19 -12.90 30.24 -7.03
CA GLY A 19 -12.75 31.24 -5.97
C GLY A 19 -11.96 30.77 -4.73
N THR A 20 -11.46 29.53 -4.69
CA THR A 20 -10.64 29.06 -3.57
C THR A 20 -9.25 29.69 -3.60
N GLU A 21 -8.82 30.25 -2.46
CA GLU A 21 -7.45 30.71 -2.26
C GLU A 21 -6.48 29.53 -2.13
N VAL A 22 -5.38 29.57 -2.88
CA VAL A 22 -4.38 28.52 -2.94
C VAL A 22 -3.00 29.10 -2.68
N THR A 23 -2.32 28.64 -1.62
CA THR A 23 -0.98 29.12 -1.30
C THR A 23 0.08 28.08 -1.72
N LEU A 24 1.09 28.51 -2.49
CA LEU A 24 2.23 27.67 -2.85
C LEU A 24 3.19 27.55 -1.64
N MET A 25 3.28 26.36 -1.03
CA MET A 25 4.11 26.10 0.15
C MET A 25 5.55 25.75 -0.23
N LYS A 26 5.72 24.75 -1.08
CA LYS A 26 7.05 24.33 -1.54
C LYS A 26 7.00 23.60 -2.87
N VAL A 27 8.18 23.43 -3.47
CA VAL A 27 8.37 22.68 -4.71
C VAL A 27 9.36 21.55 -4.42
N ALA A 28 9.08 20.34 -4.91
CA ALA A 28 9.98 19.19 -4.73
C ALA A 28 11.41 19.52 -5.26
N PRO A 29 12.46 18.87 -4.72
CA PRO A 29 13.86 19.13 -5.05
C PRO A 29 14.17 19.16 -6.54
N MET A 30 13.47 18.33 -7.31
CA MET A 30 13.61 18.25 -8.77
C MET A 30 12.70 19.22 -9.54
N GLY A 31 12.01 20.10 -8.83
CA GLY A 31 11.12 21.11 -9.40
C GLY A 31 9.69 20.61 -9.70
N ASP A 32 9.32 19.38 -9.33
CA ASP A 32 8.01 18.77 -9.52
C ASP A 32 7.93 17.49 -8.65
N PRO A 33 6.86 17.23 -7.87
CA PRO A 33 5.59 17.98 -7.75
C PRO A 33 5.69 19.27 -6.93
N VAL A 34 4.58 20.02 -6.84
CA VAL A 34 4.39 21.20 -6.00
C VAL A 34 3.48 20.87 -4.83
N GLU A 35 3.69 21.51 -3.70
CA GLU A 35 2.84 21.44 -2.52
C GLU A 35 2.08 22.73 -2.36
N LEU A 36 0.77 22.63 -2.27
CA LEU A 36 -0.18 23.73 -2.17
C LEU A 36 -0.93 23.63 -0.84
N LYS A 37 -1.17 24.76 -0.20
CA LYS A 37 -2.09 24.86 0.95
C LYS A 37 -3.46 25.35 0.44
N ILE A 38 -4.52 24.61 0.81
CA ILE A 38 -5.89 24.83 0.38
C ILE A 38 -6.78 24.65 1.60
N ARG A 39 -7.63 25.63 1.94
CA ARG A 39 -8.61 25.52 3.04
C ARG A 39 -8.03 24.96 4.36
N GLY A 40 -6.75 25.24 4.65
CA GLY A 40 -6.10 24.85 5.91
C GLY A 40 -5.33 23.50 5.87
N TYR A 41 -5.34 22.76 4.77
CA TYR A 41 -4.55 21.52 4.62
C TYR A 41 -3.57 21.61 3.42
N GLU A 42 -2.57 20.73 3.41
CA GLU A 42 -1.53 20.68 2.38
C GLU A 42 -1.79 19.56 1.39
N LEU A 43 -1.70 19.87 0.11
CA LEU A 43 -1.95 18.98 -1.01
C LEU A 43 -0.78 19.02 -1.98
N THR A 44 -0.25 17.86 -2.39
CA THR A 44 0.78 17.79 -3.42
C THR A 44 0.19 17.51 -4.79
N LEU A 45 0.56 18.31 -5.78
CA LEU A 45 0.14 18.17 -7.17
C LEU A 45 1.35 18.14 -8.11
N ARG A 46 1.26 17.40 -9.20
CA ARG A 46 2.21 17.52 -10.31
C ARG A 46 2.01 18.84 -11.01
N LYS A 47 3.08 19.45 -11.50
CA LYS A 47 2.99 20.68 -12.29
C LYS A 47 2.10 20.55 -13.52
N ALA A 48 2.10 19.39 -14.17
CA ALA A 48 1.24 19.11 -15.31
C ALA A 48 -0.25 19.13 -14.93
N ASP A 49 -0.59 18.67 -13.72
CA ASP A 49 -1.95 18.67 -13.19
C ASP A 49 -2.30 20.07 -12.65
N ALA A 50 -1.37 20.71 -11.94
CA ALA A 50 -1.52 22.09 -11.46
C ALA A 50 -1.69 23.11 -12.61
N ALA A 51 -1.09 22.86 -13.78
CA ALA A 51 -1.25 23.72 -14.97
C ALA A 51 -2.69 23.74 -15.53
N ARG A 52 -3.58 22.87 -15.07
CA ARG A 52 -5.01 22.88 -15.40
C ARG A 52 -5.83 23.78 -14.48
N ILE A 53 -5.20 24.36 -13.45
CA ILE A 53 -5.84 25.29 -12.53
C ILE A 53 -5.63 26.70 -13.09
N GLU A 54 -6.72 27.36 -13.43
CA GLU A 54 -6.70 28.78 -13.86
C GLU A 54 -6.63 29.67 -12.63
N ILE A 55 -5.72 30.60 -12.62
CA ILE A 55 -5.48 31.58 -11.54
C ILE A 55 -6.04 32.91 -11.97
N GLN A 56 -6.90 33.54 -11.16
CA GLN A 56 -7.50 34.83 -11.43
C GLN A 56 -6.60 35.98 -10.98
N ASP A 57 -6.00 35.84 -9.80
CA ASP A 57 -5.17 36.89 -9.20
C ASP A 57 -3.99 36.27 -8.43
N ILE A 58 -2.89 37.02 -8.31
CA ILE A 58 -1.69 36.58 -7.55
C ILE A 58 -1.31 37.69 -6.60
N HIS A 59 -1.29 37.40 -5.31
CA HIS A 59 -0.85 38.32 -4.29
C HIS A 59 0.09 37.63 -3.30
N ASP A 60 0.95 38.39 -2.64
CA ASP A 60 1.77 37.86 -1.55
C ASP A 60 0.86 37.61 -0.34
N SER A 61 0.89 36.41 0.20
CA SER A 61 0.05 36.04 1.34
C SER A 61 0.65 36.57 2.65
N ASP A 62 0.08 37.67 3.15
CA ASP A 62 0.21 38.02 4.57
C ASP A 62 -0.71 37.11 5.41
N TYR A 63 -0.31 35.87 5.58
CA TYR A 63 -1.08 34.93 6.39
C TYR A 63 -1.01 35.33 7.87
N VAL A 64 -1.99 36.09 8.33
CA VAL A 64 -2.19 36.40 9.75
C VAL A 64 -3.12 35.34 10.34
N GLU A 65 -2.55 34.43 11.11
CA GLU A 65 -3.28 33.40 11.84
C GLU A 65 -4.16 34.08 12.91
N ARG A 66 -5.49 33.92 12.81
CA ARG A 66 -6.42 34.47 13.80
C ARG A 66 -6.28 33.70 15.11
N GLN A 67 -5.89 34.39 16.18
CA GLN A 67 -5.84 33.85 17.54
C GLN A 67 -7.28 33.65 18.07
N HIS A 68 -7.67 32.41 18.35
CA HIS A 68 -8.90 32.08 19.02
C HIS A 68 -8.66 31.86 20.52
N LYS A 69 -9.59 32.32 21.39
CA LYS A 69 -9.52 32.09 22.82
C LYS A 69 -9.83 30.63 23.17
N HIS A 70 -9.10 30.07 24.13
CA HIS A 70 -9.39 28.76 24.70
C HIS A 70 -10.80 28.71 25.28
N GLU A 71 -11.62 27.79 24.78
CA GLU A 71 -12.90 27.40 25.37
C GLU A 71 -12.75 26.08 26.15
N LYS A 72 -13.56 25.90 27.20
CA LYS A 72 -13.55 24.64 27.96
C LYS A 72 -14.26 23.54 27.18
N ASP A 73 -13.72 22.33 27.25
CA ASP A 73 -14.38 21.14 26.72
C ASP A 73 -15.76 20.96 27.40
N ILE A 74 -16.80 20.79 26.59
CA ILE A 74 -18.14 20.44 27.06
C ILE A 74 -18.22 18.91 27.06
N PRO A 75 -18.71 18.27 28.16
CA PRO A 75 -18.86 16.83 28.20
C PRO A 75 -19.76 16.32 27.06
N HIS A 76 -19.36 15.23 26.43
CA HIS A 76 -20.18 14.54 25.45
C HIS A 76 -21.40 13.87 26.11
N PRO A 77 -22.61 13.91 25.51
CA PRO A 77 -23.78 13.22 26.05
C PRO A 77 -23.59 11.70 26.08
N GLN A 78 -24.22 11.07 27.07
CA GLN A 78 -24.19 9.61 27.20
C GLN A 78 -25.16 8.92 26.23
N VAL A 79 -24.90 7.65 25.92
CA VAL A 79 -25.80 6.82 25.11
C VAL A 79 -27.17 6.67 25.83
N GLY A 80 -28.24 6.87 25.08
CA GLY A 80 -29.62 6.74 25.63
C GLY A 80 -30.16 8.01 26.26
N GLU A 81 -29.37 9.05 26.47
CA GLU A 81 -29.97 10.38 26.65
C GLU A 81 -30.63 10.74 25.32
N MET A 82 -31.94 11.06 25.36
CA MET A 82 -32.67 11.48 24.15
C MET A 82 -32.04 12.77 23.60
N GLY A 83 -30.89 12.59 22.97
CA GLY A 83 -30.18 13.64 22.31
C GLY A 83 -30.97 14.10 21.10
N ILE A 84 -30.76 15.34 20.73
CA ILE A 84 -31.35 15.99 19.55
C ILE A 84 -30.93 15.30 18.24
N TYR A 85 -29.97 14.39 18.28
CA TYR A 85 -29.39 13.69 17.13
C TYR A 85 -30.18 12.45 16.70
N HIS A 86 -30.98 11.84 17.59
CA HIS A 86 -31.80 10.65 17.29
C HIS A 86 -33.17 11.07 16.74
N VAL A 87 -33.18 11.82 15.65
CA VAL A 87 -34.40 12.47 15.13
C VAL A 87 -35.22 11.52 14.26
N ARG A 88 -34.64 10.49 13.67
CA ARG A 88 -35.32 9.53 12.82
C ARG A 88 -35.21 8.12 13.38
N LYS A 89 -36.32 7.62 13.89
CA LYS A 89 -36.54 6.18 14.08
C LYS A 89 -37.21 5.67 12.81
N SER A 90 -36.49 4.94 11.98
CA SER A 90 -37.00 4.46 10.70
C SER A 90 -37.44 3.00 10.71
N GLY A 91 -37.15 2.25 11.77
CA GLY A 91 -37.47 0.82 11.81
C GLY A 91 -37.88 0.31 13.20
N ASP A 92 -38.32 -0.93 13.24
CA ASP A 92 -38.53 -1.68 14.45
C ASP A 92 -37.19 -2.07 15.07
N GLU A 93 -37.10 -2.07 16.39
CA GLU A 93 -35.93 -2.51 17.12
C GLU A 93 -35.55 -3.94 16.72
N LEU A 94 -34.29 -4.15 16.35
CA LEU A 94 -33.77 -5.46 15.99
C LEU A 94 -33.82 -6.40 17.20
N LYS A 95 -34.17 -7.65 16.96
CA LYS A 95 -34.20 -8.67 18.02
C LYS A 95 -32.81 -8.91 18.59
N GLU A 96 -32.72 -9.13 19.91
CA GLU A 96 -31.46 -9.52 20.52
C GLU A 96 -30.86 -10.75 19.83
N GLY A 97 -29.59 -10.64 19.40
CA GLY A 97 -28.86 -11.71 18.73
C GLY A 97 -28.86 -11.64 17.19
N GLU A 98 -29.56 -10.67 16.59
CA GLU A 98 -29.38 -10.43 15.14
C GLU A 98 -27.98 -9.87 14.84
N PRO A 99 -27.33 -10.34 13.73
CA PRO A 99 -25.97 -9.91 13.41
C PRO A 99 -25.93 -8.44 12.97
N LEU A 100 -25.12 -7.66 13.64
CA LEU A 100 -24.83 -6.27 13.30
C LEU A 100 -23.57 -6.21 12.43
N THR A 101 -23.67 -5.62 11.25
CA THR A 101 -22.55 -5.48 10.32
C THR A 101 -22.19 -4.02 10.12
N PHE A 102 -20.94 -3.67 10.35
CA PHE A 102 -20.45 -2.29 10.23
C PHE A 102 -19.42 -2.15 9.11
N GLY A 103 -19.51 -1.04 8.37
CA GLY A 103 -18.43 -0.58 7.50
C GLY A 103 -17.58 0.47 8.24
N LEU A 104 -16.27 0.24 8.38
CA LEU A 104 -15.33 1.24 8.89
C LEU A 104 -14.79 2.06 7.71
N ILE A 105 -15.15 3.33 7.65
CA ILE A 105 -14.88 4.22 6.51
C ILE A 105 -14.19 5.49 7.00
N GLY A 106 -13.26 6.00 6.21
CA GLY A 106 -12.60 7.28 6.47
C GLY A 106 -11.50 7.57 5.47
N ASN A 107 -10.95 8.76 5.57
CA ASN A 107 -9.88 9.22 4.68
C ASN A 107 -8.59 8.42 4.88
N GLN A 108 -7.66 8.56 3.95
CA GLN A 108 -6.31 8.02 4.16
C GLN A 108 -5.65 8.75 5.35
N ASN A 109 -4.89 8.03 6.14
CA ASN A 109 -4.17 8.53 7.33
C ASN A 109 -5.02 9.02 8.52
N CYS A 110 -6.35 8.85 8.51
CA CYS A 110 -7.21 9.22 9.65
C CYS A 110 -7.10 8.28 10.88
N GLY A 111 -6.27 7.23 10.82
CA GLY A 111 -6.08 6.25 11.90
C GLY A 111 -7.00 5.03 11.83
N LYS A 112 -7.61 4.74 10.66
CA LYS A 112 -8.58 3.66 10.43
C LYS A 112 -8.07 2.28 10.87
N THR A 113 -6.88 1.87 10.41
CA THR A 113 -6.29 0.57 10.76
C THR A 113 -6.02 0.46 12.27
N THR A 114 -5.60 1.56 12.91
CA THR A 114 -5.40 1.59 14.36
C THR A 114 -6.72 1.38 15.09
N LEU A 115 -7.78 2.07 14.66
CA LEU A 115 -9.13 1.91 15.23
C LEU A 115 -9.64 0.48 15.01
N PHE A 116 -9.52 -0.07 13.80
CA PHE A 116 -9.92 -1.44 13.50
C PHE A 116 -9.25 -2.46 14.43
N ASN A 117 -7.95 -2.31 14.68
CA ASN A 117 -7.22 -3.17 15.60
C ASN A 117 -7.68 -3.01 17.07
N GLN A 118 -8.09 -1.81 17.47
CA GLN A 118 -8.66 -1.58 18.81
C GLN A 118 -10.05 -2.20 18.94
N LEU A 119 -10.89 -2.10 17.91
CA LEU A 119 -12.23 -2.67 17.89
C LEU A 119 -12.22 -4.20 17.92
N THR A 120 -11.35 -4.84 17.11
CA THR A 120 -11.40 -6.29 16.84
C THR A 120 -10.38 -7.12 17.64
N GLY A 121 -9.26 -6.52 18.05
CA GLY A 121 -8.19 -7.23 18.72
C GLY A 121 -7.52 -8.27 17.80
N SER A 122 -7.46 -9.54 18.27
CA SER A 122 -6.86 -10.65 17.53
C SER A 122 -7.85 -11.38 16.59
N ASN A 123 -9.12 -11.06 16.62
CA ASN A 123 -10.18 -11.75 15.87
C ASN A 123 -10.38 -11.10 14.50
N GLN A 124 -9.43 -11.31 13.59
CA GLN A 124 -9.43 -10.73 12.25
C GLN A 124 -9.33 -11.80 11.17
N HIS A 125 -10.11 -11.64 10.11
CA HIS A 125 -9.99 -12.41 8.87
C HIS A 125 -9.51 -11.50 7.73
N VAL A 126 -8.46 -11.91 7.04
CA VAL A 126 -7.88 -11.17 5.91
C VAL A 126 -8.19 -11.90 4.62
N GLY A 127 -8.79 -11.21 3.67
CA GLY A 127 -9.11 -11.69 2.33
C GLY A 127 -8.97 -10.56 1.30
N ASN A 128 -9.55 -10.75 0.13
CA ASN A 128 -9.68 -9.68 -0.87
C ASN A 128 -11.16 -9.44 -1.16
N PHE A 129 -11.52 -8.21 -1.52
CA PHE A 129 -12.85 -7.94 -2.03
C PHE A 129 -13.10 -8.70 -3.34
N PRO A 130 -14.31 -9.20 -3.59
CA PRO A 130 -14.62 -9.98 -4.78
C PRO A 130 -14.31 -9.21 -6.08
N GLY A 131 -13.55 -9.85 -6.98
CA GLY A 131 -13.23 -9.30 -8.30
C GLY A 131 -12.14 -8.25 -8.37
N VAL A 132 -11.57 -7.84 -7.24
CA VAL A 132 -10.50 -6.85 -7.15
C VAL A 132 -9.38 -7.32 -6.22
N THR A 133 -8.22 -6.67 -6.32
CA THR A 133 -7.04 -7.01 -5.52
C THR A 133 -6.88 -6.10 -4.30
N VAL A 134 -7.98 -5.53 -3.83
CA VAL A 134 -8.02 -4.71 -2.62
C VAL A 134 -8.20 -5.63 -1.42
N ASP A 135 -7.36 -5.49 -0.41
CA ASP A 135 -7.43 -6.29 0.82
C ASP A 135 -8.73 -5.99 1.58
N ARG A 136 -9.40 -7.05 2.02
CA ARG A 136 -10.57 -7.01 2.91
C ARG A 136 -10.16 -7.56 4.27
N LYS A 137 -10.46 -6.81 5.32
CA LYS A 137 -10.28 -7.26 6.69
C LYS A 137 -11.63 -7.21 7.40
N ASP A 138 -12.06 -8.35 7.88
CA ASP A 138 -13.27 -8.47 8.70
C ASP A 138 -12.88 -8.87 10.11
N GLY A 139 -13.59 -8.38 11.12
CA GLY A 139 -13.36 -8.76 12.49
C GLY A 139 -14.60 -8.60 13.35
N THR A 140 -14.70 -9.42 14.41
CA THR A 140 -15.75 -9.29 15.41
C THR A 140 -15.37 -8.22 16.43
N ILE A 141 -16.30 -7.37 16.79
CA ILE A 141 -16.08 -6.30 17.78
C ILE A 141 -15.94 -6.92 19.18
N ARG A 142 -14.99 -6.44 19.95
CA ARG A 142 -14.74 -6.92 21.33
C ARG A 142 -15.99 -6.73 22.20
N ASN A 143 -16.28 -7.72 23.02
CA ASN A 143 -17.44 -7.77 23.93
C ASN A 143 -18.82 -7.77 23.23
N HIS A 144 -18.86 -7.71 21.88
CA HIS A 144 -20.07 -7.73 21.07
C HIS A 144 -19.95 -8.80 19.98
N PRO A 145 -20.12 -10.09 20.31
CA PRO A 145 -19.98 -11.19 19.36
C PRO A 145 -20.99 -11.14 18.22
N GLU A 146 -22.11 -10.45 18.39
CA GLU A 146 -23.13 -10.19 17.39
C GLU A 146 -22.71 -9.12 16.36
N ALA A 147 -21.70 -8.31 16.70
CA ALA A 147 -21.26 -7.18 15.89
C ALA A 147 -19.94 -7.49 15.15
N SER A 148 -19.96 -7.33 13.84
CA SER A 148 -18.79 -7.47 12.97
C SER A 148 -18.48 -6.17 12.24
N VAL A 149 -17.21 -5.89 12.03
CA VAL A 149 -16.75 -4.71 11.31
C VAL A 149 -15.85 -5.10 10.13
N THR A 150 -16.11 -4.49 8.97
CA THR A 150 -15.27 -4.61 7.78
C THR A 150 -14.43 -3.34 7.61
N ASP A 151 -13.10 -3.48 7.56
CA ASP A 151 -12.18 -2.38 7.23
C ASP A 151 -12.23 -2.11 5.74
N LEU A 152 -12.73 -0.93 5.36
CA LEU A 152 -12.83 -0.49 3.98
C LEU A 152 -11.61 0.36 3.60
N PRO A 153 -11.23 0.42 2.32
CA PRO A 153 -10.12 1.27 1.87
C PRO A 153 -10.27 2.73 2.30
N GLY A 154 -9.15 3.43 2.49
CA GLY A 154 -9.16 4.86 2.76
C GLY A 154 -9.48 5.65 1.49
N ILE A 155 -10.56 6.41 1.50
CA ILE A 155 -11.08 7.17 0.37
C ILE A 155 -11.34 8.62 0.74
N TYR A 156 -11.38 9.50 -0.24
CA TYR A 156 -11.70 10.91 -0.03
C TYR A 156 -13.12 11.28 -0.45
N SER A 157 -13.69 10.51 -1.39
CA SER A 157 -15.07 10.67 -1.86
C SER A 157 -15.63 9.34 -2.32
N LEU A 158 -16.94 9.26 -2.53
CA LEU A 158 -17.61 8.11 -3.16
C LEU A 158 -17.69 8.22 -4.70
N SER A 159 -16.93 9.14 -5.28
CA SER A 159 -16.82 9.27 -6.74
C SER A 159 -15.91 8.18 -7.33
N PRO A 160 -16.27 7.52 -8.44
CA PRO A 160 -15.56 6.37 -8.98
C PRO A 160 -14.26 6.75 -9.70
N TYR A 161 -13.25 7.18 -8.94
CA TYR A 161 -11.96 7.61 -9.48
C TYR A 161 -10.90 6.50 -9.38
N THR A 162 -10.85 5.81 -8.23
CA THR A 162 -9.94 4.70 -7.99
C THR A 162 -10.73 3.40 -7.73
N SER A 163 -10.03 2.26 -7.78
CA SER A 163 -10.62 0.96 -7.40
C SER A 163 -11.08 0.93 -5.94
N GLU A 164 -10.43 1.68 -5.07
CA GLU A 164 -10.73 1.77 -3.64
C GLU A 164 -12.08 2.45 -3.39
N GLU A 165 -12.37 3.54 -4.11
CA GLU A 165 -13.66 4.24 -4.04
C GLU A 165 -14.79 3.40 -4.60
N ILE A 166 -14.55 2.70 -5.72
CA ILE A 166 -15.53 1.79 -6.31
C ILE A 166 -15.87 0.66 -5.34
N VAL A 167 -14.85 0.04 -4.70
CA VAL A 167 -15.04 -1.05 -3.74
C VAL A 167 -15.86 -0.59 -2.53
N THR A 168 -15.53 0.56 -1.96
CA THR A 168 -16.24 1.10 -0.81
C THR A 168 -17.69 1.40 -1.16
N ARG A 169 -17.95 2.05 -2.30
CA ARG A 169 -19.29 2.35 -2.77
C ARG A 169 -20.11 1.06 -3.05
N ASP A 170 -19.51 0.09 -3.73
CA ASP A 170 -20.14 -1.19 -4.00
C ASP A 170 -20.46 -1.96 -2.73
N PHE A 171 -19.61 -1.89 -1.72
CA PHE A 171 -19.87 -2.47 -0.41
C PHE A 171 -21.11 -1.85 0.24
N LEU A 172 -21.22 -0.53 0.26
CA LEU A 172 -22.37 0.17 0.82
C LEU A 172 -23.68 -0.14 0.08
N LEU A 173 -23.64 -0.12 -1.26
CA LEU A 173 -24.84 -0.31 -2.10
C LEU A 173 -25.28 -1.77 -2.23
N LYS A 174 -24.35 -2.75 -2.16
CA LYS A 174 -24.67 -4.17 -2.39
C LYS A 174 -24.77 -4.99 -1.09
N ASN A 175 -23.95 -4.67 -0.10
CA ASN A 175 -23.92 -5.43 1.16
C ASN A 175 -24.86 -4.85 2.21
N HIS A 176 -25.31 -3.59 2.04
CA HIS A 176 -26.22 -2.90 2.96
C HIS A 176 -25.82 -3.13 4.44
N PRO A 177 -24.66 -2.62 4.90
CA PRO A 177 -24.26 -2.78 6.28
C PRO A 177 -25.31 -2.14 7.19
N ARG A 178 -25.50 -2.71 8.39
CA ARG A 178 -26.44 -2.18 9.40
C ARG A 178 -25.98 -0.87 10.02
N GLY A 179 -24.71 -0.55 9.88
CA GLY A 179 -24.18 0.72 10.36
C GLY A 179 -22.86 1.09 9.73
N ILE A 180 -22.53 2.37 9.81
CA ILE A 180 -21.24 2.92 9.37
C ILE A 180 -20.51 3.51 10.59
N ILE A 181 -19.25 3.14 10.78
CA ILE A 181 -18.34 3.85 11.66
C ILE A 181 -17.46 4.73 10.77
N ASN A 182 -17.77 6.03 10.73
CA ASN A 182 -17.01 6.98 9.94
C ASN A 182 -15.90 7.58 10.79
N ILE A 183 -14.63 7.30 10.48
CA ILE A 183 -13.49 7.86 11.20
C ILE A 183 -12.97 9.12 10.51
N VAL A 184 -12.87 10.20 11.29
CA VAL A 184 -12.48 11.55 10.87
C VAL A 184 -11.26 11.99 11.65
N ASP A 185 -10.25 12.53 10.95
CA ASP A 185 -9.10 13.17 11.57
C ASP A 185 -9.50 14.57 12.07
N ALA A 186 -9.55 14.75 13.39
CA ALA A 186 -9.90 16.00 14.03
C ALA A 186 -8.91 17.14 13.74
N THR A 187 -7.66 16.82 13.41
CA THR A 187 -6.64 17.83 13.06
C THR A 187 -6.86 18.43 11.67
N ASN A 188 -7.59 17.70 10.79
CA ASN A 188 -7.91 18.08 9.42
C ASN A 188 -9.40 17.87 9.12
N ILE A 189 -10.26 18.30 10.04
CA ILE A 189 -11.69 18.00 10.05
C ILE A 189 -12.40 18.49 8.78
N GLU A 190 -12.11 19.70 8.31
CA GLU A 190 -12.76 20.32 7.13
C GLU A 190 -12.69 19.42 5.90
N ARG A 191 -11.53 18.82 5.67
CA ARG A 191 -11.34 17.90 4.55
C ARG A 191 -12.06 16.58 4.72
N ASN A 192 -12.02 16.04 5.94
CA ASN A 192 -12.59 14.75 6.24
C ASN A 192 -14.12 14.77 6.19
N LEU A 193 -14.75 15.88 6.56
CA LEU A 193 -16.20 16.06 6.51
C LEU A 193 -16.79 15.97 5.10
N TYR A 194 -16.02 16.20 4.04
CA TYR A 194 -16.52 16.05 2.67
C TYR A 194 -17.01 14.61 2.38
N LEU A 195 -16.24 13.60 2.80
CA LEU A 195 -16.66 12.21 2.73
C LEU A 195 -17.84 11.94 3.66
N THR A 196 -17.81 12.48 4.88
CA THR A 196 -18.89 12.34 5.87
C THR A 196 -20.24 12.79 5.30
N MET A 197 -20.27 13.92 4.59
CA MET A 197 -21.50 14.40 3.96
C MET A 197 -22.05 13.43 2.92
N GLN A 198 -21.18 12.84 2.09
CA GLN A 198 -21.60 11.83 1.10
C GLN A 198 -22.08 10.53 1.76
N LEU A 199 -21.52 10.17 2.93
CA LEU A 199 -21.99 9.03 3.71
C LEU A 199 -23.36 9.30 4.37
N ILE A 200 -23.60 10.53 4.83
CA ILE A 200 -24.91 10.94 5.35
C ILE A 200 -25.99 10.84 4.24
N GLU A 201 -25.66 11.22 3.00
CA GLU A 201 -26.58 11.07 1.85
C GLU A 201 -26.95 9.62 1.55
N MET A 202 -26.17 8.62 2.03
CA MET A 202 -26.49 7.20 1.92
C MET A 202 -27.63 6.73 2.85
N ASP A 203 -28.07 7.55 3.79
CA ASP A 203 -29.17 7.28 4.75
C ASP A 203 -29.03 5.93 5.47
N ILE A 204 -27.81 5.58 5.84
CA ILE A 204 -27.47 4.39 6.63
C ILE A 204 -27.16 4.83 8.07
N PRO A 205 -27.61 4.08 9.11
CA PRO A 205 -27.23 4.37 10.49
C PRO A 205 -25.73 4.56 10.63
N MET A 206 -25.28 5.67 11.22
CA MET A 206 -23.87 5.96 11.31
C MET A 206 -23.46 6.69 12.56
N VAL A 207 -22.22 6.49 12.97
CA VAL A 207 -21.54 7.23 14.03
C VAL A 207 -20.25 7.82 13.50
N LEU A 208 -19.94 9.06 13.87
CA LEU A 208 -18.69 9.72 13.53
C LEU A 208 -17.68 9.54 14.66
N ALA A 209 -16.59 8.82 14.39
CA ALA A 209 -15.46 8.66 15.29
C ALA A 209 -14.46 9.80 15.04
N LEU A 210 -14.47 10.83 15.89
CA LEU A 210 -13.59 11.98 15.77
C LEU A 210 -12.23 11.66 16.40
N ASN A 211 -11.29 11.19 15.58
CA ASN A 211 -9.99 10.67 16.01
C ASN A 211 -8.92 11.76 16.14
N MET A 212 -7.83 11.45 16.85
CA MET A 212 -6.70 12.35 17.11
C MET A 212 -7.06 13.56 17.99
N MET A 213 -8.08 13.41 18.84
CA MET A 213 -8.47 14.44 19.79
C MET A 213 -7.38 14.75 20.82
N ASP A 214 -6.51 13.80 21.12
CA ASP A 214 -5.32 14.03 21.92
C ASP A 214 -4.37 15.06 21.27
N GLU A 215 -4.15 14.99 19.95
CA GLU A 215 -3.32 15.97 19.24
C GLU A 215 -3.98 17.36 19.19
N VAL A 216 -5.29 17.43 19.00
CA VAL A 216 -6.05 18.69 19.05
C VAL A 216 -5.88 19.36 20.42
N ARG A 217 -6.06 18.61 21.52
CA ARG A 217 -5.91 19.10 22.90
C ARG A 217 -4.46 19.52 23.20
N GLU A 218 -3.47 18.71 22.83
CA GLU A 218 -2.04 19.02 23.03
C GLU A 218 -1.60 20.30 22.31
N ASN A 219 -2.23 20.62 21.20
CA ASN A 219 -1.98 21.84 20.44
C ASN A 219 -2.83 23.04 20.94
N GLY A 220 -3.69 22.84 21.93
CA GLY A 220 -4.53 23.88 22.51
C GLY A 220 -5.76 24.23 21.69
N GLY A 221 -6.19 23.35 20.79
CA GLY A 221 -7.46 23.43 20.10
C GLY A 221 -8.57 22.68 20.85
N THR A 222 -9.82 22.92 20.45
CA THR A 222 -10.99 22.15 20.92
C THR A 222 -12.05 22.09 19.83
N ILE A 223 -12.95 21.11 19.92
CA ILE A 223 -14.09 20.96 19.03
C ILE A 223 -15.34 20.85 19.91
N ARG A 224 -16.35 21.61 19.57
CA ARG A 224 -17.65 21.61 20.25
C ARG A 224 -18.48 20.43 19.76
N ILE A 225 -18.30 19.27 20.40
CA ILE A 225 -18.87 18.00 19.97
C ILE A 225 -20.39 18.08 19.82
N ASN A 226 -21.10 18.58 20.85
CA ASN A 226 -22.55 18.64 20.85
C ASN A 226 -23.12 19.55 19.76
N GLU A 227 -22.46 20.67 19.44
CA GLU A 227 -22.85 21.54 18.33
C GLU A 227 -22.60 20.85 16.98
N LEU A 228 -21.49 20.09 16.88
CA LEU A 228 -21.16 19.33 15.67
C LEU A 228 -22.21 18.23 15.42
N GLU A 229 -22.60 17.48 16.44
CA GLU A 229 -23.66 16.47 16.39
C GLU A 229 -24.99 17.07 15.95
N ASN A 230 -25.42 18.16 16.61
CA ASN A 230 -26.65 18.86 16.25
C ASN A 230 -26.66 19.35 14.80
N THR A 231 -25.51 19.79 14.30
CA THR A 231 -25.39 20.34 12.94
C THR A 231 -25.35 19.23 11.90
N LEU A 232 -24.65 18.13 12.17
CA LEU A 232 -24.55 16.99 11.24
C LEU A 232 -25.76 16.04 11.34
N GLY A 233 -26.44 16.01 12.48
CA GLY A 233 -27.57 15.12 12.74
C GLY A 233 -27.16 13.65 12.92
N ILE A 234 -25.94 13.39 13.40
CA ILE A 234 -25.39 12.07 13.69
C ILE A 234 -24.56 12.12 14.98
N PRO A 235 -24.48 11.03 15.78
CA PRO A 235 -23.61 10.97 16.95
C PRO A 235 -22.13 11.16 16.58
N VAL A 236 -21.41 11.95 17.37
CA VAL A 236 -19.98 12.23 17.19
C VAL A 236 -19.21 11.87 18.46
N VAL A 237 -18.39 10.85 18.41
CA VAL A 237 -17.64 10.37 19.58
C VAL A 237 -16.17 10.79 19.47
N PRO A 238 -15.66 11.61 20.42
CA PRO A 238 -14.27 12.01 20.44
C PRO A 238 -13.39 10.85 20.90
N ILE A 239 -12.40 10.46 20.07
CA ILE A 239 -11.52 9.32 20.35
C ILE A 239 -10.03 9.65 20.15
N SER A 240 -9.18 8.84 20.78
CA SER A 240 -7.79 8.67 20.38
C SER A 240 -7.51 7.17 20.18
N ALA A 241 -7.54 6.71 18.93
CA ALA A 241 -7.28 5.32 18.61
C ALA A 241 -5.87 4.88 19.02
N ALA A 242 -4.88 5.78 18.98
CA ALA A 242 -3.51 5.51 19.40
C ALA A 242 -3.39 5.28 20.92
N LYS A 243 -4.13 6.04 21.72
CA LYS A 243 -4.15 5.95 23.20
C LYS A 243 -5.25 5.03 23.73
N ASN A 244 -6.10 4.50 22.86
CA ASN A 244 -7.27 3.67 23.21
C ASN A 244 -8.29 4.41 24.11
N GLU A 245 -8.49 5.72 23.85
CA GLU A 245 -9.45 6.58 24.56
C GLU A 245 -10.75 6.68 23.75
N GLY A 246 -11.91 6.63 24.42
CA GLY A 246 -13.24 6.78 23.81
C GLY A 246 -13.73 5.59 22.99
N ILE A 247 -12.99 4.48 22.90
CA ILE A 247 -13.33 3.35 22.02
C ILE A 247 -14.56 2.59 22.49
N ASN A 248 -14.74 2.39 23.81
CA ASN A 248 -15.91 1.71 24.34
C ASN A 248 -17.18 2.53 24.10
N GLU A 249 -17.12 3.83 24.32
CA GLU A 249 -18.22 4.76 24.05
C GLU A 249 -18.60 4.74 22.55
N LEU A 250 -17.59 4.74 21.65
CA LEU A 250 -17.84 4.60 20.22
C LEU A 250 -18.57 3.30 19.87
N ILE A 251 -18.19 2.17 20.49
CA ILE A 251 -18.85 0.87 20.26
C ILE A 251 -20.30 0.92 20.74
N GLU A 252 -20.56 1.47 21.91
CA GLU A 252 -21.90 1.60 22.48
C GLU A 252 -22.80 2.43 21.56
N HIS A 253 -22.34 3.60 21.10
CA HIS A 253 -23.08 4.43 20.13
C HIS A 253 -23.30 3.71 18.79
N ALA A 254 -22.28 3.03 18.24
CA ALA A 254 -22.42 2.32 16.98
C ALA A 254 -23.46 1.18 17.08
N VAL A 255 -23.40 0.39 18.15
CA VAL A 255 -24.37 -0.69 18.40
C VAL A 255 -25.77 -0.12 18.60
N HIS A 256 -25.90 1.00 19.29
CA HIS A 256 -27.18 1.65 19.54
C HIS A 256 -27.86 2.10 18.24
N VAL A 257 -27.18 2.93 17.41
CA VAL A 257 -27.75 3.43 16.16
C VAL A 257 -28.09 2.30 15.17
N ALA A 258 -27.27 1.24 15.13
CA ALA A 258 -27.54 0.09 14.25
C ALA A 258 -28.70 -0.78 14.76
N ARG A 259 -28.87 -0.91 16.08
CA ARG A 259 -29.95 -1.70 16.69
C ARG A 259 -31.32 -1.05 16.54
N TYR A 260 -31.37 0.27 16.67
CA TYR A 260 -32.61 1.04 16.56
C TYR A 260 -32.86 1.61 15.17
N ASP A 261 -32.01 1.24 14.18
CA ASP A 261 -32.06 1.72 12.79
C ASP A 261 -32.15 3.26 12.71
N GLU A 262 -31.32 3.94 13.50
CA GLU A 262 -31.32 5.39 13.60
C GLU A 262 -30.51 6.00 12.46
N CYS A 263 -31.22 6.40 11.38
CA CYS A 263 -30.62 7.07 10.23
C CYS A 263 -30.24 8.51 10.53
N PRO A 264 -29.34 9.13 9.75
CA PRO A 264 -28.96 10.53 9.93
C PRO A 264 -30.13 11.48 9.99
N GLY A 265 -30.14 12.36 10.99
CA GLY A 265 -31.22 13.33 11.19
C GLY A 265 -31.27 14.46 10.16
N ARG A 266 -30.17 14.64 9.42
CA ARG A 266 -30.04 15.65 8.37
C ARG A 266 -29.52 15.04 7.07
N LEU A 267 -30.31 15.11 6.02
CA LEU A 267 -29.90 14.69 4.67
C LEU A 267 -29.66 15.87 3.73
N ASP A 268 -30.13 17.07 4.11
CA ASP A 268 -30.05 18.28 3.28
C ASP A 268 -29.00 19.25 3.79
N PHE A 269 -28.03 19.57 2.96
CA PHE A 269 -26.92 20.50 3.21
C PHE A 269 -27.10 21.81 2.46
N CYS A 270 -28.20 21.94 1.73
CA CYS A 270 -28.52 23.14 0.97
C CYS A 270 -29.19 24.17 1.87
N ASP A 271 -29.06 25.44 1.48
CA ASP A 271 -29.79 26.53 2.08
C ASP A 271 -30.77 27.11 1.03
N ALA A 272 -32.06 26.90 1.26
CA ALA A 272 -33.09 27.38 0.34
C ALA A 272 -33.12 28.91 0.16
N ASN A 273 -32.60 29.64 1.15
CA ASN A 273 -32.55 31.09 1.17
C ASN A 273 -31.14 31.64 0.93
N ALA A 274 -30.20 30.80 0.48
CA ALA A 274 -28.84 31.19 0.26
C ALA A 274 -28.74 32.21 -0.89
N GLU A 275 -27.95 33.24 -0.69
CA GLU A 275 -27.48 34.10 -1.75
C GLU A 275 -26.42 33.39 -2.62
N ASN A 276 -26.01 33.97 -3.73
CA ASN A 276 -24.95 33.45 -4.61
C ASN A 276 -25.26 32.14 -5.39
N GLY A 277 -26.50 31.88 -5.75
CA GLY A 277 -26.87 30.79 -6.64
C GLY A 277 -27.01 29.39 -5.95
N LEU A 278 -26.70 29.29 -4.66
CA LEU A 278 -26.86 28.00 -3.91
C LEU A 278 -28.33 27.59 -3.77
N ALA A 279 -29.28 28.55 -3.78
CA ALA A 279 -30.70 28.25 -3.82
C ALA A 279 -31.13 27.53 -5.12
N ALA A 280 -30.46 27.77 -6.25
CA ALA A 280 -30.69 27.04 -7.48
C ALA A 280 -30.26 25.60 -7.38
N VAL A 281 -29.11 25.33 -6.73
CA VAL A 281 -28.64 23.95 -6.46
C VAL A 281 -29.64 23.20 -5.57
N HIS A 282 -30.17 23.85 -4.54
CA HIS A 282 -31.22 23.26 -3.69
C HIS A 282 -32.45 22.86 -4.51
N ARG A 283 -33.02 23.77 -5.32
CA ARG A 283 -34.16 23.46 -6.19
C ARG A 283 -33.85 22.33 -7.19
N GLY A 284 -32.68 22.38 -7.83
CA GLY A 284 -32.24 21.35 -8.76
C GLY A 284 -32.18 19.97 -8.14
N ILE A 285 -31.55 19.82 -6.96
CA ILE A 285 -31.47 18.53 -6.26
C ILE A 285 -32.86 18.02 -5.89
N HIS A 286 -33.74 18.90 -5.36
CA HIS A 286 -35.11 18.49 -5.01
C HIS A 286 -35.92 18.08 -6.24
N ALA A 287 -35.80 18.79 -7.35
CA ALA A 287 -36.48 18.40 -8.60
C ALA A 287 -36.01 17.04 -9.10
N VAL A 288 -34.68 16.75 -9.04
CA VAL A 288 -34.14 15.45 -9.43
C VAL A 288 -34.56 14.36 -8.46
N VAL A 289 -34.61 14.61 -7.13
CA VAL A 289 -35.15 13.67 -6.13
C VAL A 289 -36.54 13.21 -6.51
N HIS A 290 -37.45 14.14 -6.83
CA HIS A 290 -38.82 13.79 -7.23
C HIS A 290 -38.87 13.04 -8.56
N LEU A 291 -37.98 13.37 -9.51
CA LEU A 291 -37.92 12.68 -10.81
C LEU A 291 -37.52 11.20 -10.67
N ILE A 292 -36.63 10.87 -9.72
CA ILE A 292 -36.02 9.52 -9.65
C ILE A 292 -36.53 8.66 -8.49
N GLU A 293 -37.47 9.12 -7.67
CA GLU A 293 -37.91 8.45 -6.45
C GLU A 293 -38.30 6.99 -6.68
N ASP A 294 -39.11 6.72 -7.70
CA ASP A 294 -39.56 5.37 -8.09
C ASP A 294 -38.39 4.50 -8.58
N HIS A 295 -37.50 5.05 -9.39
CA HIS A 295 -36.33 4.36 -9.93
C HIS A 295 -35.33 4.00 -8.82
N ALA A 296 -35.07 4.92 -7.91
CA ALA A 296 -34.18 4.74 -6.77
C ALA A 296 -34.72 3.65 -5.83
N ALA A 297 -36.03 3.67 -5.54
CA ALA A 297 -36.69 2.63 -4.74
C ALA A 297 -36.58 1.24 -5.39
N LYS A 298 -36.79 1.11 -6.69
CA LYS A 298 -36.63 -0.15 -7.45
C LYS A 298 -35.18 -0.63 -7.43
N ALA A 299 -34.22 0.28 -7.58
CA ALA A 299 -32.78 -0.03 -7.57
C ALA A 299 -32.22 -0.24 -6.16
N LYS A 300 -33.00 0.05 -5.09
CA LYS A 300 -32.58 0.06 -3.69
C LYS A 300 -31.38 0.98 -3.43
N ILE A 301 -31.36 2.14 -4.06
CA ILE A 301 -30.34 3.16 -3.89
C ILE A 301 -30.99 4.32 -3.13
N PRO A 302 -30.32 4.90 -2.10
CA PRO A 302 -30.82 6.07 -1.40
C PRO A 302 -31.06 7.23 -2.37
N VAL A 303 -32.30 7.78 -2.35
CA VAL A 303 -32.76 8.74 -3.36
C VAL A 303 -31.88 10.00 -3.41
N ARG A 304 -31.52 10.53 -2.25
CA ARG A 304 -30.69 11.73 -2.14
C ARG A 304 -29.30 11.52 -2.74
N PHE A 305 -28.64 10.40 -2.39
CA PHE A 305 -27.36 10.01 -2.97
C PHE A 305 -27.46 9.83 -4.49
N ALA A 306 -28.50 9.14 -4.95
CA ALA A 306 -28.74 8.95 -6.38
C ALA A 306 -28.91 10.29 -7.12
N ALA A 307 -29.69 11.21 -6.57
CA ALA A 307 -29.92 12.53 -7.16
C ALA A 307 -28.62 13.35 -7.28
N THR A 308 -27.84 13.46 -6.20
CA THR A 308 -26.57 14.21 -6.24
C THR A 308 -25.57 13.57 -7.21
N LYS A 309 -25.48 12.22 -7.27
CA LYS A 309 -24.59 11.51 -8.21
C LYS A 309 -25.04 11.62 -9.66
N LEU A 310 -26.33 11.63 -9.94
CA LEU A 310 -26.85 11.90 -11.31
C LEU A 310 -26.50 13.33 -11.75
N MET A 311 -26.69 14.31 -10.89
CA MET A 311 -26.33 15.69 -11.19
C MET A 311 -24.81 15.84 -11.41
N GLU A 312 -23.96 15.09 -10.68
CA GLU A 312 -22.52 15.00 -10.93
C GLU A 312 -22.16 14.27 -12.23
N GLY A 313 -23.15 13.70 -12.95
CA GLY A 313 -22.94 12.94 -14.18
C GLY A 313 -22.34 11.55 -13.98
N ASP A 314 -22.64 10.88 -12.85
CA ASP A 314 -22.16 9.52 -12.57
C ASP A 314 -22.85 8.48 -13.47
N LYS A 315 -22.09 7.94 -14.44
CA LYS A 315 -22.59 6.99 -15.43
C LYS A 315 -23.01 5.65 -14.82
N LEU A 316 -22.43 5.26 -13.68
CA LEU A 316 -22.78 3.99 -13.04
C LEU A 316 -24.16 4.09 -12.39
N ILE A 317 -24.45 5.18 -11.69
CA ILE A 317 -25.77 5.42 -11.11
C ILE A 317 -26.82 5.60 -12.22
N MET A 318 -26.49 6.36 -13.27
CA MET A 318 -27.39 6.52 -14.43
C MET A 318 -27.77 5.16 -15.06
N THR A 319 -26.80 4.25 -15.18
CA THR A 319 -27.07 2.90 -15.71
C THR A 319 -27.92 2.05 -14.76
N GLN A 320 -27.71 2.19 -13.44
CA GLN A 320 -28.44 1.41 -12.43
C GLN A 320 -29.90 1.87 -12.28
N LEU A 321 -30.17 3.16 -12.42
CA LEU A 321 -31.51 3.72 -12.32
C LEU A 321 -32.35 3.45 -13.60
N ALA A 322 -31.71 3.17 -14.73
CA ALA A 322 -32.37 2.82 -16.01
C ALA A 322 -33.46 3.83 -16.43
N LEU A 323 -33.12 5.14 -16.36
CA LEU A 323 -34.02 6.21 -16.78
C LEU A 323 -34.35 6.11 -18.27
N ASP A 324 -35.58 6.47 -18.65
CA ASP A 324 -35.99 6.57 -20.05
C ASP A 324 -35.40 7.84 -20.73
N GLU A 325 -35.58 7.97 -22.05
CA GLU A 325 -35.00 9.10 -22.77
C GLU A 325 -35.64 10.45 -22.38
N ASN A 326 -36.95 10.46 -22.08
CA ASN A 326 -37.67 11.67 -21.68
C ASN A 326 -37.20 12.12 -20.28
N GLU A 327 -37.00 11.17 -19.38
CA GLU A 327 -36.47 11.44 -18.03
C GLU A 327 -35.04 11.96 -18.09
N LYS A 328 -34.21 11.45 -18.98
CA LYS A 328 -32.84 11.96 -19.21
C LYS A 328 -32.88 13.39 -19.79
N GLU A 329 -33.75 13.68 -20.73
CA GLU A 329 -33.91 15.04 -21.25
C GLU A 329 -34.38 16.02 -20.17
N LEU A 330 -35.34 15.60 -19.32
CA LEU A 330 -35.80 16.39 -18.20
C LEU A 330 -34.68 16.63 -17.15
N LEU A 331 -33.91 15.58 -16.84
CA LEU A 331 -32.75 15.67 -15.95
C LEU A 331 -31.73 16.72 -16.48
N GLU A 332 -31.37 16.64 -17.77
CA GLU A 332 -30.44 17.60 -18.36
C GLU A 332 -31.02 19.03 -18.42
N HIS A 333 -32.35 19.17 -18.58
CA HIS A 333 -33.00 20.46 -18.51
C HIS A 333 -32.90 21.08 -17.10
N ILE A 334 -33.21 20.32 -16.05
CA ILE A 334 -33.09 20.73 -14.64
C ILE A 334 -31.66 21.16 -14.33
N ILE A 335 -30.67 20.36 -14.78
CA ILE A 335 -29.26 20.64 -14.57
C ILE A 335 -28.85 21.92 -15.30
N SER A 336 -29.24 22.08 -16.56
CA SER A 336 -28.92 23.29 -17.37
C SER A 336 -29.51 24.58 -16.77
N GLU A 337 -30.74 24.51 -16.24
CA GLU A 337 -31.36 25.61 -15.54
C GLU A 337 -30.57 25.98 -14.28
N MET A 338 -30.19 25.00 -13.47
CA MET A 338 -29.36 25.19 -12.28
C MET A 338 -28.00 25.79 -12.64
N GLU A 339 -27.31 25.31 -13.67
CA GLU A 339 -26.00 25.79 -14.11
C GLU A 339 -26.10 27.29 -14.58
N ASN A 340 -27.15 27.62 -15.30
CA ASN A 340 -27.40 29.00 -15.76
C ASN A 340 -27.65 29.96 -14.59
N GLU A 341 -28.45 29.55 -13.60
CA GLU A 341 -28.76 30.39 -12.44
C GLU A 341 -27.57 30.56 -11.49
N CYS A 342 -26.82 29.48 -11.21
CA CYS A 342 -25.68 29.52 -10.27
C CYS A 342 -24.39 30.02 -10.91
N GLY A 343 -24.32 30.10 -12.26
CA GLY A 343 -23.12 30.52 -12.99
C GLY A 343 -21.92 29.59 -12.87
N LYS A 344 -22.14 28.36 -12.43
CA LYS A 344 -21.13 27.30 -12.23
C LYS A 344 -21.61 26.01 -12.90
N ASP A 345 -20.69 25.21 -13.39
CA ASP A 345 -21.05 23.89 -13.88
C ASP A 345 -21.50 22.96 -12.74
N ARG A 346 -22.22 21.89 -13.07
CA ARG A 346 -22.85 20.94 -12.15
C ARG A 346 -21.91 20.35 -11.08
N GLU A 347 -20.69 19.96 -11.49
CA GLU A 347 -19.70 19.39 -10.58
C GLU A 347 -19.19 20.42 -9.58
N ALA A 348 -18.86 21.64 -10.05
CA ALA A 348 -18.39 22.72 -9.20
C ALA A 348 -19.49 23.26 -8.28
N ALA A 349 -20.74 23.33 -8.74
CA ALA A 349 -21.87 23.80 -7.96
C ALA A 349 -22.17 22.89 -6.75
N LEU A 350 -22.14 21.56 -6.94
CA LEU A 350 -22.35 20.59 -5.88
C LEU A 350 -21.16 20.54 -4.89
N ALA A 351 -19.93 20.62 -5.40
CA ALA A 351 -18.77 20.69 -4.54
C ALA A 351 -18.78 21.97 -3.68
N ASP A 352 -19.12 23.12 -4.29
CA ASP A 352 -19.23 24.40 -3.61
C ASP A 352 -20.30 24.38 -2.51
N MET A 353 -21.46 23.79 -2.79
CA MET A 353 -22.53 23.59 -1.78
C MET A 353 -22.00 22.83 -0.55
N ARG A 354 -21.33 21.69 -0.76
CA ARG A 354 -20.77 20.89 0.34
C ARG A 354 -19.69 21.64 1.12
N PHE A 355 -18.76 22.29 0.44
CA PHE A 355 -17.68 23.03 1.11
C PHE A 355 -18.19 24.27 1.85
N ASN A 356 -19.17 24.98 1.33
CA ASN A 356 -19.80 26.10 2.05
C ASN A 356 -20.48 25.63 3.35
N PHE A 357 -21.17 24.48 3.30
CA PHE A 357 -21.73 23.89 4.51
C PHE A 357 -20.63 23.48 5.50
N ILE A 358 -19.57 22.80 5.05
CA ILE A 358 -18.43 22.40 5.88
C ILE A 358 -17.78 23.63 6.55
N GLU A 359 -17.56 24.71 5.79
CA GLU A 359 -16.97 25.93 6.30
C GLU A 359 -17.85 26.58 7.38
N LYS A 360 -19.18 26.60 7.18
CA LYS A 360 -20.14 27.08 8.17
C LYS A 360 -20.11 26.23 9.44
N VAL A 361 -20.08 24.90 9.31
CA VAL A 361 -19.97 23.95 10.44
C VAL A 361 -18.65 24.18 11.18
N CYS A 362 -17.53 24.16 10.49
CA CYS A 362 -16.22 24.28 11.13
C CYS A 362 -15.97 25.63 11.77
N SER A 363 -16.49 26.71 11.17
CA SER A 363 -16.38 28.06 11.76
C SER A 363 -17.12 28.22 13.08
N SER A 364 -18.21 27.47 13.28
CA SER A 364 -19.00 27.49 14.52
C SER A 364 -18.50 26.47 15.57
N THR A 365 -17.98 25.30 15.14
CA THR A 365 -17.71 24.17 16.04
C THR A 365 -16.23 23.94 16.34
N VAL A 366 -15.31 24.41 15.49
CA VAL A 366 -13.89 24.12 15.61
C VAL A 366 -13.11 25.34 16.07
N VAL A 367 -12.49 25.23 17.25
CA VAL A 367 -11.53 26.22 17.74
C VAL A 367 -10.12 25.76 17.36
N LYS A 368 -9.56 26.37 16.31
CA LYS A 368 -8.22 26.01 15.80
C LYS A 368 -7.11 26.42 16.75
N PRO A 369 -6.10 25.58 16.97
CA PRO A 369 -4.91 25.94 17.73
C PRO A 369 -4.10 27.02 16.99
N VAL A 370 -3.33 27.80 17.77
CA VAL A 370 -2.52 28.94 17.24
C VAL A 370 -1.45 28.50 16.25
N GLU A 371 -0.82 27.39 16.44
CA GLU A 371 0.10 26.70 15.49
C GLU A 371 0.41 25.31 16.04
N SER A 372 0.22 24.29 15.23
CA SER A 372 0.56 22.94 15.68
C SER A 372 2.09 22.83 15.84
N LYS A 373 2.57 22.63 17.08
CA LYS A 373 3.98 22.37 17.36
C LYS A 373 4.55 21.20 16.55
N ALA A 374 3.69 20.20 16.27
CA ALA A 374 4.03 19.06 15.44
C ALA A 374 4.23 19.48 13.97
N HIS A 375 3.35 20.34 13.44
CA HIS A 375 3.49 20.88 12.10
C HIS A 375 4.75 21.74 11.95
N ALA A 376 5.00 22.68 12.86
CA ALA A 376 6.19 23.52 12.86
C ALA A 376 7.49 22.68 12.94
N ARG A 377 7.48 21.58 13.70
CA ARG A 377 8.60 20.63 13.76
C ARG A 377 8.76 19.89 12.43
N SER A 378 7.66 19.44 11.83
CA SER A 378 7.66 18.74 10.54
C SER A 378 8.21 19.64 9.43
N VAL A 379 7.82 20.91 9.37
CA VAL A 379 8.35 21.88 8.40
C VAL A 379 9.87 22.06 8.57
N LYS A 380 10.37 22.13 9.82
CA LYS A 380 11.84 22.24 10.08
C LYS A 380 12.58 20.99 9.60
N ILE A 381 12.05 19.79 9.85
CA ILE A 381 12.64 18.52 9.42
C ILE A 381 12.59 18.43 7.89
N ASP A 382 11.48 18.79 7.29
CA ASP A 382 11.26 18.76 5.83
C ASP A 382 12.21 19.71 5.09
N ARG A 383 12.59 20.87 5.68
CA ARG A 383 13.60 21.75 5.08
C ARG A 383 14.91 21.00 4.80
N PHE A 384 15.28 20.05 5.62
CA PHE A 384 16.49 19.23 5.44
C PHE A 384 16.18 17.97 4.60
N LEU A 385 15.15 17.19 4.93
CA LEU A 385 14.88 15.90 4.31
C LEU A 385 14.28 15.99 2.89
N THR A 386 13.64 17.11 2.57
CA THR A 386 13.10 17.39 1.21
C THR A 386 13.76 18.56 0.52
N GLY A 387 14.88 19.07 1.06
CA GLY A 387 15.63 20.17 0.50
C GLY A 387 16.25 19.84 -0.87
N LYS A 388 16.43 20.85 -1.74
CA LYS A 388 16.89 20.70 -3.12
C LYS A 388 18.19 19.90 -3.28
N TYR A 389 19.13 20.06 -2.38
CA TYR A 389 20.46 19.40 -2.44
C TYR A 389 20.64 18.35 -1.35
N THR A 390 19.83 18.37 -0.29
CA THR A 390 19.98 17.52 0.90
C THR A 390 19.11 16.27 0.83
N ALA A 391 18.01 16.28 0.08
CA ALA A 391 17.04 15.17 0.04
C ALA A 391 17.67 13.83 -0.39
N LEU A 392 18.38 13.81 -1.51
CA LEU A 392 18.99 12.56 -2.01
C LEU A 392 20.15 12.06 -1.15
N PRO A 393 21.11 12.92 -0.69
CA PRO A 393 22.13 12.49 0.26
C PRO A 393 21.57 12.03 1.60
N ALA A 394 20.57 12.71 2.15
CA ALA A 394 19.91 12.30 3.40
C ALA A 394 19.23 10.94 3.24
N PHE A 395 18.51 10.75 2.14
CA PHE A 395 17.92 9.46 1.81
C PHE A 395 18.96 8.35 1.70
N ALA A 396 20.03 8.57 0.93
CA ALA A 396 21.12 7.60 0.78
C ALA A 396 21.76 7.26 2.13
N GLY A 397 21.98 8.25 3.00
CA GLY A 397 22.53 8.07 4.36
C GLY A 397 21.62 7.25 5.26
N ILE A 398 20.31 7.57 5.29
CA ILE A 398 19.33 6.82 6.10
C ILE A 398 19.23 5.37 5.61
N MET A 399 19.17 5.14 4.29
CA MET A 399 19.11 3.79 3.75
C MET A 399 20.38 3.00 3.96
N ALA A 400 21.54 3.63 3.82
CA ALA A 400 22.83 3.01 4.14
C ALA A 400 22.89 2.58 5.62
N LEU A 401 22.40 3.43 6.53
CA LEU A 401 22.31 3.12 7.96
C LEU A 401 21.36 1.92 8.21
N VAL A 402 20.17 1.95 7.63
CA VAL A 402 19.19 0.85 7.76
C VAL A 402 19.77 -0.47 7.24
N PHE A 403 20.38 -0.46 6.05
CA PHE A 403 20.98 -1.66 5.50
C PHE A 403 22.21 -2.14 6.29
N TRP A 404 23.05 -1.22 6.77
CA TRP A 404 24.19 -1.57 7.60
C TRP A 404 23.75 -2.21 8.93
N LEU A 405 22.72 -1.68 9.59
CA LEU A 405 22.19 -2.27 10.82
C LEU A 405 21.52 -3.62 10.55
N THR A 406 20.79 -3.73 9.45
CA THR A 406 20.06 -4.96 9.09
C THR A 406 20.99 -6.09 8.66
N PHE A 407 21.90 -5.83 7.73
CA PHE A 407 22.74 -6.87 7.11
C PHE A 407 24.15 -6.97 7.73
N GLY A 408 24.62 -5.93 8.43
CA GLY A 408 25.98 -5.91 8.98
C GLY A 408 26.05 -6.16 10.47
N VAL A 409 25.09 -5.71 11.27
CA VAL A 409 25.21 -5.73 12.73
C VAL A 409 24.10 -6.55 13.37
N ILE A 410 22.88 -6.01 13.44
CA ILE A 410 21.80 -6.60 14.23
C ILE A 410 21.25 -7.87 13.55
N GLY A 411 20.87 -7.76 12.28
CA GLY A 411 20.27 -8.88 11.56
C GLY A 411 21.27 -10.02 11.31
N ALA A 412 22.54 -9.69 10.96
CA ALA A 412 23.59 -10.69 10.82
C ALA A 412 23.86 -11.42 12.13
N GLY A 413 24.09 -10.68 13.23
CA GLY A 413 24.36 -11.30 14.54
C GLY A 413 23.24 -12.18 15.06
N LEU A 414 21.96 -11.76 14.86
CA LEU A 414 20.81 -12.60 15.21
C LEU A 414 20.66 -13.81 14.28
N SER A 415 21.01 -13.67 13.00
CA SER A 415 21.02 -14.76 12.03
C SER A 415 22.07 -15.81 12.37
N ASP A 416 23.29 -15.38 12.73
CA ASP A 416 24.37 -16.26 13.15
C ASP A 416 24.01 -17.02 14.44
N LEU A 417 23.38 -16.33 15.41
CA LEU A 417 22.89 -16.97 16.64
C LEU A 417 21.84 -18.03 16.34
N LEU A 418 20.87 -17.72 15.47
CA LEU A 418 19.83 -18.67 15.09
C LEU A 418 20.39 -19.86 14.29
N SER A 419 21.36 -19.59 13.39
CA SER A 419 22.09 -20.63 12.66
C SER A 419 22.79 -21.60 13.60
N MET A 420 23.54 -21.11 14.58
CA MET A 420 24.19 -21.94 15.60
C MET A 420 23.17 -22.80 16.37
N ALA A 421 21.99 -22.24 16.71
CA ALA A 421 20.94 -22.99 17.38
C ALA A 421 20.35 -24.11 16.49
N ILE A 422 20.15 -23.80 15.20
CA ILE A 422 19.66 -24.79 14.21
C ILE A 422 20.70 -25.89 14.01
N ASP A 423 21.99 -25.53 13.85
CA ASP A 423 23.08 -26.49 13.66
C ASP A 423 23.24 -27.41 14.87
N TRP A 424 23.16 -26.84 16.10
CA TRP A 424 23.16 -27.62 17.32
C TRP A 424 21.96 -28.59 17.37
N PHE A 425 20.75 -28.12 17.04
CA PHE A 425 19.57 -29.01 17.04
C PHE A 425 19.66 -30.06 15.96
N THR A 426 20.16 -29.73 14.79
CA THR A 426 20.42 -30.67 13.69
C THR A 426 21.42 -31.75 14.12
N GLY A 427 22.52 -31.36 14.80
CA GLY A 427 23.52 -32.31 15.34
C GLY A 427 22.95 -33.24 16.40
N VAL A 428 22.06 -32.78 17.27
CA VAL A 428 21.37 -33.64 18.24
C VAL A 428 20.46 -34.62 17.53
N CYS A 429 19.71 -34.20 16.51
CA CYS A 429 18.88 -35.10 15.72
C CYS A 429 19.71 -36.11 14.92
N ASP A 430 20.81 -35.68 14.32
CA ASP A 430 21.76 -36.52 13.58
C ASP A 430 22.32 -37.67 14.49
N ALA A 431 22.82 -37.30 15.66
CA ALA A 431 23.30 -38.26 16.67
C ALA A 431 22.19 -39.23 17.11
N GLY A 432 20.95 -38.72 17.31
CA GLY A 432 19.80 -39.55 17.67
C GLY A 432 19.44 -40.52 16.55
N LEU A 433 19.30 -40.08 15.32
CA LEU A 433 18.97 -40.93 14.16
C LEU A 433 20.03 -41.99 13.92
N THR A 434 21.30 -41.63 14.08
CA THR A 434 22.44 -42.58 14.00
C THR A 434 22.40 -43.61 15.11
N ALA A 435 22.10 -43.22 16.35
CA ALA A 435 21.98 -44.12 17.50
C ALA A 435 20.83 -45.13 17.35
N PHE A 436 19.73 -44.74 16.72
CA PHE A 436 18.60 -45.60 16.39
C PHE A 436 18.83 -46.52 15.18
N GLY A 437 19.94 -46.37 14.45
CA GLY A 437 20.29 -47.19 13.29
C GLY A 437 19.30 -47.11 12.13
N ILE A 438 18.75 -45.89 11.88
CA ILE A 438 17.77 -45.66 10.84
C ILE A 438 18.39 -45.83 9.46
N ASN A 439 17.57 -46.24 8.47
CA ASN A 439 17.99 -46.40 7.08
C ASN A 439 18.73 -45.11 6.57
N PRO A 440 19.94 -45.27 5.97
CA PRO A 440 20.76 -44.12 5.51
C PRO A 440 20.02 -43.15 4.60
N VAL A 441 19.08 -43.62 3.78
CA VAL A 441 18.29 -42.78 2.90
C VAL A 441 17.32 -41.88 3.69
N VAL A 442 16.67 -42.46 4.70
CA VAL A 442 15.76 -41.69 5.59
C VAL A 442 16.56 -40.70 6.43
N HIS A 443 17.74 -41.12 6.90
CA HIS A 443 18.66 -40.26 7.63
C HIS A 443 19.06 -39.02 6.77
N SER A 444 19.52 -39.23 5.53
CA SER A 444 19.83 -38.13 4.59
C SER A 444 18.63 -37.28 4.24
N LEU A 445 17.43 -37.87 4.06
CA LEU A 445 16.22 -37.09 3.86
C LEU A 445 15.95 -36.11 5.01
N VAL A 446 16.11 -36.58 6.25
CA VAL A 446 15.84 -35.77 7.43
C VAL A 446 16.92 -34.66 7.59
N ILE A 447 18.19 -35.05 7.56
CA ILE A 447 19.30 -34.12 7.82
C ILE A 447 19.56 -33.22 6.62
N ASP A 448 19.82 -33.79 5.43
CA ASP A 448 20.25 -33.04 4.26
C ASP A 448 19.06 -32.44 3.48
N GLY A 449 17.90 -33.12 3.50
CA GLY A 449 16.70 -32.65 2.81
C GLY A 449 15.89 -31.66 3.66
N ILE A 450 15.53 -32.04 4.89
CA ILE A 450 14.61 -31.26 5.74
C ILE A 450 15.37 -30.24 6.56
N PHE A 451 16.31 -30.65 7.42
CA PHE A 451 16.99 -29.74 8.33
C PHE A 451 17.87 -28.74 7.59
N ALA A 452 18.66 -29.16 6.61
CA ALA A 452 19.48 -28.24 5.82
C ALA A 452 18.62 -27.25 5.03
N GLY A 453 17.52 -27.72 4.39
CA GLY A 453 16.63 -26.87 3.61
C GLY A 453 15.83 -25.88 4.45
N VAL A 454 15.20 -26.36 5.52
CA VAL A 454 14.41 -25.53 6.45
C VAL A 454 15.32 -24.61 7.25
N GLY A 455 16.45 -25.12 7.72
CA GLY A 455 17.43 -24.36 8.50
C GLY A 455 17.95 -23.16 7.75
N SER A 456 18.30 -23.32 6.47
CA SER A 456 18.76 -22.22 5.62
C SER A 456 17.72 -21.08 5.49
N VAL A 457 16.44 -21.41 5.45
CA VAL A 457 15.35 -20.41 5.37
C VAL A 457 15.12 -19.72 6.70
N LEU A 458 15.12 -20.48 7.80
CA LEU A 458 14.92 -19.93 9.14
C LEU A 458 16.07 -19.01 9.56
N SER A 459 17.30 -19.33 9.17
CA SER A 459 18.47 -18.50 9.50
C SER A 459 18.36 -17.05 8.94
N PHE A 460 17.61 -16.83 7.85
CA PHE A 460 17.36 -15.49 7.30
C PHE A 460 16.18 -14.75 7.94
N LEU A 461 15.36 -15.44 8.76
CA LEU A 461 14.19 -14.81 9.39
C LEU A 461 14.55 -13.60 10.24
N PRO A 462 15.61 -13.61 11.07
CA PRO A 462 15.98 -12.43 11.86
C PRO A 462 16.34 -11.21 11.00
N VAL A 463 17.05 -11.41 9.91
CA VAL A 463 17.38 -10.33 8.96
C VAL A 463 16.11 -9.70 8.40
N ILE A 464 15.13 -10.51 8.02
CA ILE A 464 13.85 -10.06 7.50
C ILE A 464 13.07 -9.28 8.56
N VAL A 465 13.02 -9.79 9.78
CA VAL A 465 12.35 -9.15 10.92
C VAL A 465 12.96 -7.76 11.22
N VAL A 466 14.29 -7.68 11.26
CA VAL A 466 15.01 -6.41 11.49
C VAL A 466 14.80 -5.42 10.34
N LEU A 467 14.79 -5.90 9.10
CA LEU A 467 14.47 -5.06 7.94
C LEU A 467 13.07 -4.48 8.04
N PHE A 468 12.06 -5.31 8.34
CA PHE A 468 10.70 -4.84 8.52
C PHE A 468 10.53 -3.91 9.70
N PHE A 469 11.28 -4.10 10.78
CA PHE A 469 11.31 -3.19 11.91
C PHE A 469 11.70 -1.77 11.47
N PHE A 470 12.81 -1.61 10.77
CA PHE A 470 13.26 -0.30 10.29
C PHE A 470 12.32 0.28 9.22
N LEU A 471 11.83 -0.54 8.30
CA LEU A 471 10.89 -0.09 7.28
C LEU A 471 9.57 0.38 7.88
N SER A 472 9.05 -0.31 8.92
CA SER A 472 7.85 0.11 9.64
C SER A 472 8.05 1.45 10.34
N ILE A 473 9.23 1.67 10.95
CA ILE A 473 9.56 2.98 11.54
C ILE A 473 9.57 4.08 10.48
N LEU A 474 10.15 3.84 9.31
CA LEU A 474 10.20 4.82 8.22
C LEU A 474 8.81 5.09 7.63
N GLU A 475 7.95 4.07 7.54
CA GLU A 475 6.57 4.17 7.05
C GLU A 475 5.70 4.95 8.04
N ASP A 476 5.64 4.52 9.29
CA ASP A 476 4.81 5.12 10.33
C ASP A 476 5.25 6.55 10.68
N SER A 477 6.55 6.84 10.58
CA SER A 477 7.08 8.20 10.78
C SER A 477 6.64 9.20 9.70
N GLY A 478 6.10 8.73 8.56
CA GLY A 478 5.74 9.56 7.42
C GLY A 478 6.91 9.89 6.48
N TYR A 479 8.11 9.33 6.72
CA TYR A 479 9.28 9.58 5.87
C TYR A 479 9.13 8.97 4.47
N MET A 480 8.48 7.80 4.34
CA MET A 480 8.25 7.15 3.05
C MET A 480 7.41 7.99 2.09
N ALA A 481 6.45 8.78 2.61
CA ALA A 481 5.67 9.72 1.80
C ALA A 481 6.57 10.81 1.19
N ARG A 482 7.55 11.32 1.96
CA ARG A 482 8.51 12.33 1.46
C ARG A 482 9.41 11.78 0.37
N ILE A 483 9.85 10.53 0.51
CA ILE A 483 10.67 9.87 -0.52
C ILE A 483 9.86 9.68 -1.79
N ALA A 484 8.60 9.25 -1.69
CA ALA A 484 7.72 9.13 -2.84
C ALA A 484 7.53 10.49 -3.55
N PHE A 485 7.39 11.58 -2.78
CA PHE A 485 7.33 12.95 -3.28
C PHE A 485 8.62 13.36 -4.03
N VAL A 486 9.79 13.10 -3.46
CA VAL A 486 11.09 13.44 -4.08
C VAL A 486 11.33 12.64 -5.36
N MET A 487 10.96 11.35 -5.37
CA MET A 487 11.27 10.42 -6.46
C MET A 487 10.25 10.43 -7.61
N ASP A 488 9.09 11.07 -7.45
CA ASP A 488 7.99 11.00 -8.44
C ASP A 488 8.44 11.45 -9.84
N LYS A 489 9.18 12.53 -9.94
CA LYS A 489 9.65 13.05 -11.24
C LYS A 489 10.55 12.09 -11.99
N LEU A 490 11.41 11.34 -11.27
CA LEU A 490 12.31 10.35 -11.88
C LEU A 490 11.54 9.12 -12.35
N LEU A 491 10.67 8.59 -11.49
CA LEU A 491 9.91 7.39 -11.78
C LEU A 491 8.90 7.59 -12.90
N ARG A 492 8.31 8.76 -13.00
CA ARG A 492 7.40 9.13 -14.08
C ARG A 492 8.04 9.05 -15.46
N LYS A 493 9.34 9.36 -15.59
CA LYS A 493 10.06 9.20 -16.86
C LYS A 493 10.01 7.76 -17.36
N ILE A 494 10.08 6.81 -16.46
CA ILE A 494 9.99 5.37 -16.78
C ILE A 494 8.56 4.83 -16.73
N GLY A 495 7.56 5.69 -16.47
CA GLY A 495 6.14 5.33 -16.51
C GLY A 495 5.55 4.84 -15.18
N LEU A 496 6.18 5.13 -14.05
CA LEU A 496 5.73 4.78 -12.70
C LEU A 496 5.41 6.02 -11.87
N SER A 497 4.58 5.87 -10.85
CA SER A 497 4.36 6.89 -9.82
C SER A 497 5.45 6.84 -8.75
N GLY A 498 5.64 7.95 -8.02
CA GLY A 498 6.61 8.04 -6.91
C GLY A 498 6.42 6.99 -5.83
N ARG A 499 5.19 6.55 -5.57
CA ARG A 499 4.87 5.49 -4.60
C ARG A 499 5.49 4.14 -4.97
N SER A 500 5.73 3.86 -6.25
CA SER A 500 6.40 2.62 -6.72
C SER A 500 7.86 2.50 -6.25
N PHE A 501 8.46 3.61 -5.80
CA PHE A 501 9.83 3.61 -5.29
C PHE A 501 9.99 2.76 -4.03
N VAL A 502 9.01 2.78 -3.16
CA VAL A 502 9.05 2.05 -1.88
C VAL A 502 9.17 0.52 -2.07
N PRO A 503 8.29 -0.15 -2.85
CA PRO A 503 8.48 -1.55 -3.19
C PRO A 503 9.83 -1.86 -3.85
N MET A 504 10.28 -1.02 -4.78
CA MET A 504 11.56 -1.22 -5.46
C MET A 504 12.74 -1.14 -4.49
N LEU A 505 12.68 -0.22 -3.53
CA LEU A 505 13.68 -0.08 -2.48
C LEU A 505 13.75 -1.33 -1.58
N ILE A 506 12.59 -1.83 -1.13
CA ILE A 506 12.48 -3.08 -0.37
C ILE A 506 13.11 -4.25 -1.15
N GLY A 507 13.03 -4.21 -2.48
CA GLY A 507 13.62 -5.21 -3.39
C GLY A 507 15.12 -5.38 -3.27
N PHE A 508 15.86 -4.38 -2.83
CA PHE A 508 17.29 -4.51 -2.51
C PHE A 508 17.54 -5.36 -1.24
N GLY A 509 16.58 -5.43 -0.36
CA GLY A 509 16.61 -6.36 0.78
C GLY A 509 16.12 -7.75 0.38
N CYS A 510 14.85 -7.86 -0.01
CA CYS A 510 14.22 -9.10 -0.40
C CYS A 510 13.08 -8.88 -1.40
N SER A 511 13.06 -9.65 -2.50
CA SER A 511 12.03 -9.52 -3.53
C SER A 511 10.63 -9.96 -3.07
N VAL A 512 10.53 -10.89 -2.12
CA VAL A 512 9.22 -11.38 -1.60
C VAL A 512 8.41 -10.27 -0.95
N PRO A 513 8.89 -9.59 0.11
CA PRO A 513 8.17 -8.48 0.72
C PRO A 513 8.00 -7.29 -0.23
N ALA A 514 8.96 -7.07 -1.12
CA ALA A 514 8.88 -6.02 -2.14
C ALA A 514 7.68 -6.22 -3.07
N ILE A 515 7.46 -7.42 -3.57
CA ILE A 515 6.32 -7.77 -4.41
C ILE A 515 5.01 -7.64 -3.61
N MET A 516 4.99 -8.11 -2.37
CA MET A 516 3.81 -8.00 -1.50
C MET A 516 3.45 -6.54 -1.16
N SER A 517 4.44 -5.66 -0.98
CA SER A 517 4.21 -4.25 -0.69
C SER A 517 3.61 -3.47 -1.86
N THR A 518 3.64 -4.02 -3.10
CA THR A 518 3.00 -3.38 -4.25
C THR A 518 1.48 -3.25 -4.12
N ARG A 519 0.85 -3.93 -3.16
CA ARG A 519 -0.59 -3.80 -2.83
C ARG A 519 -0.97 -2.39 -2.40
N THR A 520 -0.04 -1.63 -1.85
CA THR A 520 -0.27 -0.23 -1.45
C THR A 520 -0.37 0.74 -2.63
N LEU A 521 -0.14 0.25 -3.86
CA LEU A 521 -0.24 1.05 -5.06
C LEU A 521 -1.68 1.06 -5.57
N ALA A 522 -2.28 2.24 -5.65
CA ALA A 522 -3.66 2.45 -6.08
C ALA A 522 -3.94 2.06 -7.54
N SER A 523 -2.89 2.08 -8.39
CA SER A 523 -3.01 1.74 -9.82
C SER A 523 -2.62 0.28 -10.07
N GLU A 524 -3.54 -0.50 -10.64
CA GLU A 524 -3.24 -1.88 -11.08
C GLU A 524 -2.11 -1.92 -12.11
N ARG A 525 -2.04 -0.91 -12.99
CA ARG A 525 -0.99 -0.73 -13.96
C ARG A 525 0.37 -0.54 -13.28
N ASP A 526 0.49 0.43 -12.37
CA ASP A 526 1.73 0.72 -11.65
C ASP A 526 2.12 -0.46 -10.76
N ARG A 527 1.15 -1.14 -10.15
CA ARG A 527 1.38 -2.35 -9.37
C ARG A 527 1.99 -3.47 -10.21
N LYS A 528 1.37 -3.84 -11.34
CA LYS A 528 1.88 -4.88 -12.23
C LYS A 528 3.27 -4.53 -12.77
N MET A 529 3.47 -3.30 -13.19
CA MET A 529 4.74 -2.83 -13.69
C MET A 529 5.83 -2.88 -12.62
N THR A 530 5.52 -2.47 -11.38
CA THR A 530 6.45 -2.53 -10.24
C THR A 530 6.82 -3.98 -9.90
N ILE A 531 5.85 -4.92 -9.91
CA ILE A 531 6.11 -6.36 -9.71
C ILE A 531 7.12 -6.88 -10.74
N LEU A 532 6.98 -6.49 -12.02
CA LEU A 532 7.88 -6.91 -13.10
C LEU A 532 9.30 -6.34 -12.94
N LEU A 533 9.45 -5.17 -12.33
CA LEU A 533 10.73 -4.49 -12.15
C LEU A 533 11.47 -4.89 -10.87
N THR A 534 10.74 -5.26 -9.83
CA THR A 534 11.32 -5.63 -8.52
C THR A 534 12.45 -6.69 -8.60
N PRO A 535 12.37 -7.76 -9.38
CA PRO A 535 13.43 -8.78 -9.44
C PRO A 535 14.76 -8.31 -10.04
N PHE A 536 14.80 -7.18 -10.74
CA PHE A 536 16.05 -6.57 -11.22
C PHE A 536 16.85 -5.92 -10.10
N MET A 537 16.21 -5.62 -8.96
CA MET A 537 16.89 -5.15 -7.76
C MET A 537 17.69 -6.30 -7.15
N SER A 538 18.94 -6.02 -6.79
CA SER A 538 19.82 -7.05 -6.22
C SER A 538 19.46 -7.30 -4.75
N CYS A 539 18.78 -8.41 -4.46
CA CYS A 539 18.44 -8.78 -3.09
C CYS A 539 19.66 -9.33 -2.32
N SER A 540 19.56 -9.33 -0.97
CA SER A 540 20.63 -9.79 -0.07
C SER A 540 21.10 -11.22 -0.32
N ALA A 541 20.22 -12.13 -0.72
CA ALA A 541 20.54 -13.51 -1.04
C ALA A 541 21.49 -13.70 -2.23
N LYS A 542 21.69 -12.66 -3.05
CA LYS A 542 22.69 -12.66 -4.14
C LYS A 542 24.10 -12.27 -3.66
N LEU A 543 24.21 -11.61 -2.49
CA LEU A 543 25.49 -11.13 -1.96
C LEU A 543 26.54 -12.23 -1.76
N PRO A 544 26.22 -13.43 -1.22
CA PRO A 544 27.20 -14.51 -1.09
C PRO A 544 27.81 -14.93 -2.43
N ILE A 545 27.00 -14.94 -3.53
CA ILE A 545 27.49 -15.24 -4.86
C ILE A 545 28.50 -14.17 -5.31
N TYR A 546 28.15 -12.89 -5.13
CA TYR A 546 29.03 -11.78 -5.49
C TYR A 546 30.31 -11.81 -4.70
N ALA A 547 30.22 -12.06 -3.39
CA ALA A 547 31.38 -12.14 -2.50
C ALA A 547 32.34 -13.26 -2.93
N LEU A 548 31.82 -14.49 -3.15
CA LEU A 548 32.62 -15.63 -3.58
C LEU A 548 33.39 -15.34 -4.87
N PHE A 549 32.68 -14.92 -5.92
CA PHE A 549 33.28 -14.68 -7.24
C PHE A 549 34.17 -13.43 -7.26
N THR A 550 33.81 -12.34 -6.59
CA THR A 550 34.67 -11.15 -6.54
C THR A 550 35.93 -11.40 -5.73
N TYR A 551 35.89 -12.24 -4.70
CA TYR A 551 37.05 -12.63 -3.94
C TYR A 551 37.99 -13.51 -4.77
N ALA A 552 37.45 -14.49 -5.50
CA ALA A 552 38.24 -15.42 -6.31
C ALA A 552 38.82 -14.78 -7.56
N PHE A 553 38.08 -13.95 -8.29
CA PHE A 553 38.50 -13.47 -9.64
C PHE A 553 38.87 -11.99 -9.69
N PHE A 554 38.44 -11.16 -8.73
CA PHE A 554 38.62 -9.70 -8.75
C PHE A 554 39.18 -9.13 -7.43
N PRO A 555 40.28 -9.68 -6.86
CA PRO A 555 40.76 -9.31 -5.54
C PRO A 555 41.09 -7.81 -5.38
N LYS A 556 41.57 -7.17 -6.47
CA LYS A 556 41.89 -5.72 -6.46
C LYS A 556 40.70 -4.81 -6.70
N TYR A 557 39.62 -5.30 -7.33
CA TYR A 557 38.47 -4.50 -7.77
C TYR A 557 37.15 -4.96 -7.19
N LYS A 558 37.15 -5.68 -6.05
CA LYS A 558 35.95 -6.26 -5.42
C LYS A 558 34.79 -5.28 -5.33
N VAL A 559 35.05 -4.13 -4.72
CA VAL A 559 34.03 -3.10 -4.48
C VAL A 559 33.50 -2.52 -5.80
N LEU A 560 34.39 -2.27 -6.75
CA LEU A 560 34.00 -1.73 -8.07
C LEU A 560 33.09 -2.68 -8.84
N VAL A 561 33.43 -3.99 -8.83
CA VAL A 561 32.61 -5.01 -9.49
C VAL A 561 31.27 -5.15 -8.82
N MET A 562 31.21 -5.17 -7.49
CA MET A 562 29.94 -5.21 -6.75
C MET A 562 29.05 -4.01 -7.07
N ILE A 563 29.60 -2.80 -7.02
CA ILE A 563 28.88 -1.56 -7.38
C ILE A 563 28.40 -1.65 -8.84
N GLY A 564 29.27 -2.09 -9.76
CA GLY A 564 28.93 -2.29 -11.16
C GLY A 564 27.76 -3.25 -11.38
N LEU A 565 27.70 -4.35 -10.62
CA LEU A 565 26.56 -5.28 -10.67
C LEU A 565 25.24 -4.62 -10.23
N TYR A 566 25.26 -3.85 -9.11
CA TYR A 566 24.06 -3.12 -8.68
C TYR A 566 23.58 -2.14 -9.75
N PHE A 567 24.50 -1.36 -10.34
CA PHE A 567 24.15 -0.45 -11.43
C PHE A 567 23.64 -1.18 -12.67
N THR A 568 24.22 -2.33 -13.01
CA THR A 568 23.76 -3.16 -14.14
C THR A 568 22.32 -3.61 -13.93
N GLY A 569 21.93 -4.04 -12.72
CA GLY A 569 20.56 -4.39 -12.38
C GLY A 569 19.61 -3.21 -12.55
N ILE A 570 19.97 -2.05 -11.99
CA ILE A 570 19.16 -0.82 -12.07
C ILE A 570 18.99 -0.38 -13.54
N ILE A 571 20.07 -0.33 -14.32
CA ILE A 571 20.02 0.10 -15.72
C ILE A 571 19.17 -0.87 -16.55
N THR A 572 19.33 -2.17 -16.36
CA THR A 572 18.52 -3.19 -17.05
C THR A 572 17.04 -3.04 -16.67
N GLY A 573 16.74 -2.80 -15.40
CA GLY A 573 15.38 -2.53 -14.93
C GLY A 573 14.79 -1.27 -15.57
N ILE A 574 15.54 -0.17 -15.67
CA ILE A 574 15.10 1.07 -16.34
C ILE A 574 14.82 0.83 -17.82
N LEU A 575 15.73 0.14 -18.54
CA LEU A 575 15.54 -0.18 -19.96
C LEU A 575 14.30 -1.05 -20.17
N TYR A 576 14.11 -2.06 -19.33
CA TYR A 576 12.92 -2.90 -19.37
C TYR A 576 11.64 -2.10 -19.07
N ALA A 577 11.67 -1.20 -18.09
CA ALA A 577 10.56 -0.30 -17.79
C ALA A 577 10.18 0.58 -19.00
N LEU A 578 11.16 1.14 -19.70
CA LEU A 578 10.93 1.95 -20.91
C LEU A 578 10.31 1.13 -22.06
N ILE A 579 10.70 -0.13 -22.20
CA ILE A 579 10.08 -1.05 -23.16
C ILE A 579 8.63 -1.32 -22.77
N LEU A 580 8.37 -1.66 -21.50
CA LEU A 580 7.04 -1.93 -20.99
C LEU A 580 6.10 -0.72 -21.12
N LYS A 581 6.60 0.49 -20.86
CA LYS A 581 5.84 1.75 -21.04
C LYS A 581 5.36 1.94 -22.47
N LYS A 582 6.17 1.55 -23.45
CA LYS A 582 5.83 1.70 -24.87
C LYS A 582 4.97 0.54 -25.43
N THR A 583 5.01 -0.62 -24.81
CA THR A 583 4.36 -1.85 -25.29
C THR A 583 3.13 -2.23 -24.48
N ALA A 584 3.33 -2.87 -23.34
CA ALA A 584 2.26 -3.49 -22.55
C ALA A 584 1.51 -2.51 -21.64
N PHE A 585 2.16 -1.45 -21.15
CA PHE A 585 1.61 -0.52 -20.18
C PHE A 585 1.56 0.91 -20.75
N LYS A 586 0.85 1.07 -21.87
CA LYS A 586 0.60 2.38 -22.50
C LYS A 586 -0.25 3.26 -21.60
N GLY A 587 -0.04 4.58 -21.65
CA GLY A 587 -0.75 5.57 -20.86
C GLY A 587 0.13 6.23 -19.79
N GLU A 588 -0.39 7.25 -19.15
CA GLU A 588 0.28 7.96 -18.07
C GLU A 588 0.02 7.29 -16.71
N PRO A 589 0.96 7.38 -15.76
CA PRO A 589 0.72 6.94 -14.40
C PRO A 589 -0.40 7.77 -13.76
N VAL A 590 -1.17 7.15 -12.86
CA VAL A 590 -2.25 7.83 -12.12
C VAL A 590 -1.73 9.13 -11.52
N PRO A 591 -2.51 10.22 -11.55
CA PRO A 591 -2.15 11.49 -10.94
C PRO A 591 -1.68 11.30 -9.50
N PHE A 592 -0.58 11.97 -9.17
CA PHE A 592 0.00 11.88 -7.85
C PHE A 592 -0.60 12.98 -6.99
N VAL A 593 -1.64 12.64 -6.27
CA VAL A 593 -2.24 13.48 -5.25
C VAL A 593 -1.94 12.81 -3.90
N MET A 594 -1.16 13.46 -3.06
CA MET A 594 -0.75 12.92 -1.78
C MET A 594 -0.61 14.02 -0.75
N GLU A 595 -1.05 13.73 0.47
CA GLU A 595 -0.73 14.53 1.64
C GLU A 595 0.59 14.07 2.23
N LEU A 596 1.37 15.01 2.73
CA LEU A 596 2.53 14.72 3.54
C LEU A 596 2.09 14.72 5.03
N PRO A 597 1.94 13.54 5.66
CA PRO A 597 1.51 13.48 7.07
C PRO A 597 2.57 14.12 7.96
N ASN A 598 2.18 14.69 9.10
CA ASN A 598 3.14 15.16 10.10
C ASN A 598 4.05 14.02 10.56
N TYR A 599 5.32 14.33 10.88
CA TYR A 599 6.21 13.34 11.47
C TYR A 599 5.71 12.92 12.86
N ARG A 600 5.52 11.61 13.03
CA ARG A 600 5.10 11.01 14.28
C ARG A 600 6.08 9.92 14.70
N LEU A 601 6.25 9.77 16.01
CA LEU A 601 6.95 8.61 16.53
C LEU A 601 6.02 7.40 16.45
N PRO A 602 6.47 6.30 15.82
CA PRO A 602 5.64 5.11 15.70
C PRO A 602 5.35 4.50 17.08
N SER A 603 4.13 4.01 17.26
CA SER A 603 3.75 3.29 18.48
C SER A 603 4.50 1.95 18.55
N PRO A 604 5.23 1.65 19.64
CA PRO A 604 5.94 0.38 19.79
C PRO A 604 5.03 -0.84 19.62
N LYS A 605 3.78 -0.74 20.10
CA LYS A 605 2.78 -1.81 19.96
C LYS A 605 2.39 -2.05 18.52
N SER A 606 2.14 -1.00 17.74
CA SER A 606 1.79 -1.09 16.32
C SER A 606 2.94 -1.67 15.49
N VAL A 607 4.16 -1.22 15.74
CA VAL A 607 5.36 -1.74 15.07
C VAL A 607 5.54 -3.23 15.37
N MET A 608 5.42 -3.65 16.64
CA MET A 608 5.57 -5.06 17.02
C MET A 608 4.48 -5.93 16.39
N GLN A 609 3.24 -5.46 16.35
CA GLN A 609 2.13 -6.18 15.72
C GLN A 609 2.36 -6.32 14.20
N LEU A 610 2.77 -5.27 13.53
CA LEU A 610 3.06 -5.29 12.09
C LEU A 610 4.24 -6.23 11.76
N ILE A 611 5.29 -6.22 12.57
CA ILE A 611 6.42 -7.15 12.45
C ILE A 611 5.94 -8.59 12.59
N TRP A 612 5.12 -8.88 13.61
CA TRP A 612 4.59 -10.22 13.84
C TRP A 612 3.73 -10.71 12.68
N GLU A 613 2.85 -9.88 12.15
CA GLU A 613 2.03 -10.20 10.97
C GLU A 613 2.89 -10.52 9.75
N LYS A 614 3.91 -9.68 9.47
CA LYS A 614 4.84 -9.89 8.34
C LYS A 614 5.72 -11.13 8.53
N ALA A 615 6.23 -11.37 9.74
CA ALA A 615 7.01 -12.55 10.07
C ALA A 615 6.18 -13.84 9.96
N LYS A 616 4.95 -13.86 10.51
CA LYS A 616 4.01 -14.96 10.39
C LYS A 616 3.66 -15.27 8.94
N ASP A 617 3.37 -14.23 8.15
CA ASP A 617 3.10 -14.36 6.71
C ASP A 617 4.29 -14.95 5.94
N PHE A 618 5.50 -14.52 6.26
CA PHE A 618 6.72 -15.06 5.68
C PHE A 618 6.92 -16.53 6.04
N ILE A 619 6.85 -16.87 7.33
CA ILE A 619 7.00 -18.26 7.81
C ILE A 619 5.97 -19.16 7.16
N THR A 620 4.69 -18.79 7.19
CA THR A 620 3.61 -19.66 6.69
C THR A 620 3.73 -19.88 5.17
N LYS A 621 4.09 -18.86 4.41
CA LYS A 621 4.09 -18.90 2.94
C LYS A 621 5.43 -19.38 2.37
N ALA A 622 6.55 -18.90 2.90
CA ALA A 622 7.87 -19.27 2.42
C ALA A 622 8.24 -20.68 2.87
N PHE A 623 7.94 -21.03 4.11
CA PHE A 623 8.25 -22.36 4.68
C PHE A 623 7.64 -23.49 3.85
N THR A 624 6.34 -23.45 3.56
CA THR A 624 5.66 -24.53 2.83
C THR A 624 6.22 -24.75 1.43
N ILE A 625 6.46 -23.64 0.69
CA ILE A 625 6.92 -23.72 -0.71
C ILE A 625 8.38 -24.13 -0.77
N ILE A 626 9.22 -23.57 0.09
CA ILE A 626 10.65 -23.86 0.09
C ILE A 626 10.89 -25.28 0.63
N PHE A 627 10.18 -25.67 1.67
CA PHE A 627 10.21 -27.04 2.20
C PHE A 627 9.93 -28.09 1.11
N LEU A 628 8.85 -27.89 0.34
CA LEU A 628 8.55 -28.81 -0.76
C LEU A 628 9.65 -28.78 -1.84
N ALA A 629 10.16 -27.60 -2.17
CA ALA A 629 11.21 -27.46 -3.17
C ALA A 629 12.53 -28.10 -2.72
N THR A 630 12.90 -28.00 -1.44
CA THR A 630 14.13 -28.64 -0.92
C THR A 630 14.02 -30.14 -0.91
N ILE A 631 12.87 -30.73 -0.59
CA ILE A 631 12.64 -32.18 -0.70
C ILE A 631 12.78 -32.64 -2.15
N VAL A 632 12.22 -31.91 -3.10
CA VAL A 632 12.36 -32.24 -4.54
C VAL A 632 13.82 -32.17 -4.99
N ILE A 633 14.56 -31.13 -4.59
CA ILE A 633 15.99 -31.01 -4.93
C ILE A 633 16.80 -32.12 -4.28
N TRP A 634 16.57 -32.41 -2.99
CA TRP A 634 17.21 -33.53 -2.30
C TRP A 634 16.97 -34.85 -3.04
N PHE A 635 15.72 -35.13 -3.45
CA PHE A 635 15.39 -36.34 -4.23
C PHE A 635 16.18 -36.38 -5.55
N LEU A 636 16.23 -35.28 -6.29
CA LEU A 636 16.97 -35.21 -7.54
C LEU A 636 18.49 -35.33 -7.37
N GLN A 637 19.03 -34.97 -6.21
CA GLN A 637 20.46 -35.11 -5.87
C GLN A 637 20.82 -36.52 -5.40
N THR A 638 19.92 -37.19 -4.71
CA THR A 638 20.18 -38.46 -4.03
C THR A 638 19.98 -39.67 -4.93
N PHE A 639 19.13 -39.57 -5.98
CA PHE A 639 18.76 -40.70 -6.80
C PHE A 639 19.23 -40.59 -8.25
N ASP A 640 19.56 -41.74 -8.84
CA ASP A 640 19.80 -41.87 -10.29
C ASP A 640 18.48 -42.15 -11.05
N VAL A 641 18.57 -42.33 -12.40
CA VAL A 641 17.41 -42.65 -13.26
C VAL A 641 16.73 -43.96 -12.90
N ARG A 642 17.42 -44.88 -12.21
CA ARG A 642 16.91 -46.17 -11.79
C ARG A 642 16.45 -46.16 -10.34
N LEU A 643 16.39 -45.00 -9.69
CA LEU A 643 16.04 -44.78 -8.28
C LEU A 643 17.02 -45.50 -7.29
N ASN A 644 18.28 -45.73 -7.70
CA ASN A 644 19.32 -46.12 -6.78
C ASN A 644 19.94 -44.88 -6.12
N VAL A 645 20.42 -45.06 -4.89
CA VAL A 645 21.15 -44.03 -4.18
C VAL A 645 22.50 -43.79 -4.82
N VAL A 646 22.80 -42.58 -5.14
CA VAL A 646 24.00 -42.19 -5.87
C VAL A 646 25.15 -41.95 -4.89
N THR A 647 26.33 -42.50 -5.18
CA THR A 647 27.56 -42.23 -4.42
C THR A 647 28.40 -41.11 -5.02
N ASP A 648 28.28 -40.86 -6.33
CA ASP A 648 28.93 -39.74 -7.03
C ASP A 648 27.85 -38.78 -7.57
N SER A 649 27.94 -37.51 -7.23
CA SER A 649 27.00 -36.46 -7.66
C SER A 649 26.78 -36.37 -9.17
N LYS A 650 27.70 -36.90 -9.98
CA LYS A 650 27.61 -36.94 -11.45
C LYS A 650 26.48 -37.81 -11.97
N ASP A 651 26.15 -38.87 -11.23
CA ASP A 651 25.17 -39.89 -11.64
C ASP A 651 23.75 -39.53 -11.18
N SER A 652 23.60 -38.42 -10.49
CA SER A 652 22.31 -37.94 -9.97
C SER A 652 21.37 -37.46 -11.09
N LEU A 653 20.06 -37.61 -10.84
CA LEU A 653 19.03 -37.00 -11.72
C LEU A 653 19.25 -35.51 -11.92
N LEU A 654 19.69 -34.80 -10.90
CA LEU A 654 19.96 -33.36 -10.98
C LEU A 654 21.16 -33.05 -11.90
N ALA A 655 22.22 -33.87 -11.85
CA ALA A 655 23.35 -33.73 -12.76
C ALA A 655 22.96 -34.01 -14.23
N LEU A 656 22.12 -34.99 -14.47
CA LEU A 656 21.58 -35.29 -15.80
C LEU A 656 20.75 -34.12 -16.35
N ILE A 657 19.85 -33.53 -15.53
CA ILE A 657 19.10 -32.34 -15.92
C ILE A 657 20.03 -31.15 -16.15
N GLY A 658 21.04 -30.96 -15.27
CA GLY A 658 22.08 -29.95 -15.41
C GLY A 658 22.87 -30.10 -16.74
N GLY A 659 23.24 -31.34 -17.10
CA GLY A 659 23.90 -31.67 -18.35
C GLY A 659 23.05 -31.39 -19.60
N LEU A 660 21.73 -31.64 -19.53
CA LEU A 660 20.80 -31.34 -20.61
C LEU A 660 20.65 -29.82 -20.84
N ILE A 661 20.74 -29.03 -19.77
CA ILE A 661 20.60 -27.55 -19.82
C ILE A 661 21.94 -26.87 -20.13
N ALA A 662 23.08 -27.47 -19.81
CA ALA A 662 24.41 -26.87 -19.97
C ALA A 662 24.68 -26.32 -21.36
N PRO A 663 24.26 -26.96 -22.50
CA PRO A 663 24.46 -26.40 -23.84
C PRO A 663 23.83 -25.03 -24.06
N VAL A 664 22.76 -24.69 -23.34
CA VAL A 664 22.11 -23.37 -23.43
C VAL A 664 23.05 -22.25 -22.97
N PHE A 665 23.99 -22.57 -22.07
CA PHE A 665 24.98 -21.63 -21.55
C PHE A 665 26.30 -21.62 -22.32
N ALA A 666 26.50 -22.52 -23.29
CA ALA A 666 27.70 -22.56 -24.11
C ALA A 666 27.99 -21.20 -24.82
N PRO A 667 26.99 -20.49 -25.39
CA PRO A 667 27.21 -19.17 -25.97
C PRO A 667 27.66 -18.09 -24.97
N LEU A 668 27.42 -18.31 -23.65
CA LEU A 668 27.85 -17.41 -22.58
C LEU A 668 29.30 -17.70 -22.12
N GLY A 669 29.92 -18.73 -22.64
CA GLY A 669 31.29 -19.14 -22.33
C GLY A 669 31.43 -20.14 -21.18
N PHE A 670 30.31 -20.71 -20.68
CA PHE A 670 30.33 -21.78 -19.68
C PHE A 670 29.38 -22.91 -20.08
N ASN A 671 29.93 -24.10 -20.28
CA ASN A 671 29.18 -25.30 -20.66
C ASN A 671 29.54 -26.45 -19.71
N ASP A 672 29.28 -26.27 -18.45
CA ASP A 672 29.56 -27.27 -17.41
C ASP A 672 28.26 -27.62 -16.70
N TRP A 673 27.97 -28.92 -16.53
CA TRP A 673 26.78 -29.42 -15.86
C TRP A 673 26.71 -28.95 -14.38
N ARG A 674 27.87 -28.77 -13.72
CA ARG A 674 27.94 -28.29 -12.34
C ARG A 674 27.40 -26.87 -12.20
N ILE A 675 27.72 -26.00 -13.17
CA ILE A 675 27.22 -24.63 -13.22
C ILE A 675 25.70 -24.62 -13.40
N SER A 676 25.21 -25.43 -14.36
CA SER A 676 23.76 -25.55 -14.60
C SER A 676 23.02 -26.09 -13.42
N THR A 677 23.58 -27.11 -12.74
CA THR A 677 23.03 -27.67 -11.49
C THR A 677 22.94 -26.61 -10.40
N ALA A 678 24.00 -25.81 -10.21
CA ALA A 678 23.99 -24.73 -9.22
C ALA A 678 22.97 -23.62 -9.57
N LEU A 679 22.72 -23.33 -10.83
CA LEU A 679 21.69 -22.38 -11.25
C LEU A 679 20.27 -22.91 -11.00
N ILE A 680 20.06 -24.23 -11.17
CA ILE A 680 18.77 -24.90 -10.86
C ILE A 680 18.50 -24.85 -9.35
N THR A 681 19.47 -25.22 -8.51
CA THR A 681 19.33 -25.13 -7.05
C THR A 681 19.15 -23.67 -6.61
N GLY A 682 19.86 -22.74 -7.23
CA GLY A 682 19.72 -21.30 -7.03
C GLY A 682 18.35 -20.73 -7.42
N PHE A 683 17.48 -21.49 -8.08
CA PHE A 683 16.09 -21.13 -8.29
C PHE A 683 15.26 -21.35 -7.01
N THR A 684 15.58 -22.34 -6.20
CA THR A 684 14.91 -22.54 -4.90
C THR A 684 15.28 -21.42 -3.94
N ALA A 685 16.56 -21.22 -3.72
CA ALA A 685 17.12 -20.14 -2.92
C ALA A 685 18.46 -19.69 -3.53
N LYS A 686 18.66 -18.38 -3.67
CA LYS A 686 19.81 -17.83 -4.40
C LYS A 686 21.16 -18.22 -3.81
N GLU A 687 21.24 -18.27 -2.50
CA GLU A 687 22.42 -18.68 -1.74
C GLU A 687 22.82 -20.13 -2.04
N SER A 688 21.89 -20.99 -2.43
CA SER A 688 22.16 -22.38 -2.78
C SER A 688 23.09 -22.54 -4.00
N VAL A 689 23.26 -21.51 -4.81
CA VAL A 689 24.28 -21.50 -5.88
C VAL A 689 25.68 -21.69 -5.30
N VAL A 690 26.00 -21.00 -4.21
CA VAL A 690 27.30 -21.07 -3.54
C VAL A 690 27.50 -22.43 -2.90
N SER A 691 26.56 -22.88 -2.09
CA SER A 691 26.67 -24.18 -1.41
C SER A 691 26.76 -25.33 -2.40
N THR A 692 25.94 -25.33 -3.46
CA THR A 692 26.01 -26.36 -4.50
C THR A 692 27.37 -26.36 -5.23
N LEU A 693 27.88 -25.20 -5.62
CA LEU A 693 29.20 -25.13 -6.26
C LEU A 693 30.30 -25.61 -5.30
N THR A 694 30.27 -25.22 -4.04
CA THR A 694 31.24 -25.66 -3.03
C THR A 694 31.21 -27.18 -2.85
N VAL A 695 30.02 -27.78 -2.74
CA VAL A 695 29.88 -29.26 -2.63
C VAL A 695 30.38 -29.96 -3.88
N LEU A 696 30.02 -29.48 -5.08
CA LEU A 696 30.45 -30.08 -6.35
C LEU A 696 31.96 -29.90 -6.65
N LEU A 697 32.63 -29.01 -5.93
CA LEU A 697 34.06 -28.78 -5.96
C LEU A 697 34.84 -29.48 -4.84
N GLY A 698 34.14 -30.32 -4.02
CA GLY A 698 34.75 -31.04 -2.91
C GLY A 698 35.22 -30.13 -1.75
N GLY A 699 34.62 -28.96 -1.60
CA GLY A 699 34.97 -27.98 -0.55
C GLY A 699 36.09 -27.00 -0.94
N ASP A 700 36.80 -27.21 -2.04
CA ASP A 700 37.92 -26.36 -2.47
C ASP A 700 37.47 -25.30 -3.46
N THR A 701 37.26 -24.08 -2.95
CA THR A 701 36.87 -22.93 -3.78
C THR A 701 37.96 -22.45 -4.74
N ALA A 702 39.21 -22.87 -4.57
CA ALA A 702 40.30 -22.55 -5.50
C ALA A 702 40.05 -23.22 -6.87
N LEU A 703 39.34 -24.33 -6.90
CA LEU A 703 38.95 -25.04 -8.13
C LEU A 703 37.95 -24.26 -8.99
N LEU A 704 37.34 -23.18 -8.52
CA LEU A 704 36.52 -22.28 -9.33
C LEU A 704 37.31 -21.74 -10.54
N GLY A 705 38.61 -21.51 -10.39
CA GLY A 705 39.52 -21.10 -11.47
C GLY A 705 39.65 -22.10 -12.63
N THR A 706 39.33 -23.38 -12.42
CA THR A 706 39.31 -24.42 -13.47
C THR A 706 38.01 -24.38 -14.30
N MET A 707 36.92 -23.85 -13.74
CA MET A 707 35.63 -23.79 -14.40
C MET A 707 35.37 -22.43 -15.06
N PHE A 708 35.90 -21.36 -14.47
CA PHE A 708 35.67 -20.00 -14.92
C PHE A 708 36.99 -19.28 -15.21
N SER A 709 37.06 -18.56 -16.32
CA SER A 709 38.02 -17.48 -16.49
C SER A 709 37.47 -16.20 -15.84
N THR A 710 38.35 -15.20 -15.65
CA THR A 710 37.91 -13.88 -15.12
C THR A 710 36.78 -13.27 -15.96
N LYS A 711 36.84 -13.41 -17.29
CA LYS A 711 35.81 -12.92 -18.22
C LYS A 711 34.49 -13.69 -18.05
N THR A 712 34.53 -15.01 -18.03
CA THR A 712 33.33 -15.84 -17.86
C THR A 712 32.73 -15.75 -16.45
N ALA A 713 33.54 -15.53 -15.42
CA ALA A 713 33.08 -15.23 -14.06
C ALA A 713 32.24 -13.95 -14.01
N LEU A 714 32.64 -12.88 -14.70
CA LEU A 714 31.84 -11.66 -14.80
C LEU A 714 30.51 -11.89 -15.54
N VAL A 715 30.53 -12.66 -16.64
CA VAL A 715 29.31 -13.03 -17.37
C VAL A 715 28.36 -13.84 -16.48
N PHE A 716 28.88 -14.78 -15.71
CA PHE A 716 28.09 -15.56 -14.74
C PHE A 716 27.49 -14.69 -13.66
N LEU A 717 28.24 -13.73 -13.13
CA LEU A 717 27.74 -12.76 -12.16
C LEU A 717 26.59 -11.92 -12.72
N VAL A 718 26.70 -11.44 -13.96
CA VAL A 718 25.62 -10.69 -14.63
C VAL A 718 24.41 -11.58 -14.89
N PHE A 719 24.60 -12.83 -15.29
CA PHE A 719 23.51 -13.77 -15.47
C PHE A 719 22.79 -14.03 -14.12
N THR A 720 23.53 -14.35 -13.06
CA THR A 720 22.97 -14.63 -11.72
C THR A 720 22.29 -13.42 -11.10
N LEU A 721 22.73 -12.21 -11.43
CA LEU A 721 22.07 -10.98 -11.05
C LEU A 721 20.65 -10.89 -11.64
N LEU A 722 20.49 -11.20 -12.93
CA LEU A 722 19.29 -10.86 -13.72
C LEU A 722 18.30 -12.02 -13.87
N TYR A 723 18.75 -13.29 -13.73
CA TYR A 723 17.87 -14.44 -13.98
C TYR A 723 16.74 -14.54 -12.92
N THR A 724 15.74 -15.36 -13.22
CA THR A 724 14.50 -15.50 -12.42
C THR A 724 14.75 -15.44 -10.92
N PRO A 725 13.91 -14.76 -10.13
CA PRO A 725 14.04 -14.72 -8.68
C PRO A 725 13.75 -16.11 -8.07
N CYS A 726 13.94 -16.25 -6.76
CA CYS A 726 13.69 -17.50 -6.05
C CYS A 726 12.21 -17.95 -6.13
N VAL A 727 11.96 -19.24 -5.89
CA VAL A 727 10.61 -19.83 -5.92
C VAL A 727 9.61 -19.07 -5.05
N ALA A 728 10.03 -18.61 -3.86
CA ALA A 728 9.18 -17.82 -2.97
C ALA A 728 8.74 -16.47 -3.61
N ALA A 729 9.64 -15.81 -4.35
CA ALA A 729 9.30 -14.59 -5.06
C ALA A 729 8.35 -14.85 -6.24
N ILE A 730 8.55 -15.93 -7.01
CA ILE A 730 7.63 -16.33 -8.09
C ILE A 730 6.25 -16.71 -7.53
N ALA A 731 6.19 -17.36 -6.37
CA ALA A 731 4.93 -17.63 -5.69
C ALA A 731 4.21 -16.34 -5.28
N SER A 732 4.96 -15.32 -4.81
CA SER A 732 4.42 -14.00 -4.52
C SER A 732 3.91 -13.29 -5.79
N VAL A 733 4.66 -13.37 -6.90
CA VAL A 733 4.21 -12.87 -8.22
C VAL A 733 2.89 -13.53 -8.63
N ARG A 734 2.79 -14.87 -8.49
CA ARG A 734 1.55 -15.60 -8.80
C ARG A 734 0.37 -15.08 -7.99
N ARG A 735 0.57 -14.83 -6.71
CA ARG A 735 -0.47 -14.33 -5.81
C ARG A 735 -0.90 -12.92 -6.19
N GLU A 736 0.07 -12.01 -6.41
CA GLU A 736 -0.22 -10.60 -6.69
C GLU A 736 -0.74 -10.36 -8.11
N MET A 737 -0.36 -11.18 -9.08
CA MET A 737 -0.87 -11.10 -10.46
C MET A 737 -2.08 -12.00 -10.74
N GLY A 738 -2.49 -12.82 -9.77
CA GLY A 738 -3.72 -13.63 -9.81
C GLY A 738 -3.67 -14.88 -10.72
N THR A 739 -2.64 -15.09 -11.56
CA THR A 739 -2.60 -16.19 -12.51
C THR A 739 -1.26 -16.96 -12.52
N LYS A 740 -1.35 -18.29 -12.69
CA LYS A 740 -0.15 -19.14 -12.87
C LYS A 740 0.62 -18.79 -14.14
N LYS A 741 -0.10 -18.42 -15.22
CA LYS A 741 0.48 -18.03 -16.51
C LYS A 741 1.36 -16.78 -16.37
N ALA A 742 0.91 -15.76 -15.62
CA ALA A 742 1.68 -14.55 -15.39
C ALA A 742 2.99 -14.85 -14.64
N ALA A 743 2.96 -15.68 -13.60
CA ALA A 743 4.16 -16.04 -12.84
C ALA A 743 5.18 -16.78 -13.73
N PHE A 744 4.72 -17.73 -14.53
CA PHE A 744 5.58 -18.44 -15.49
C PHE A 744 6.17 -17.48 -16.54
N MET A 745 5.35 -16.59 -17.08
CA MET A 745 5.78 -15.60 -18.07
C MET A 745 6.84 -14.66 -17.51
N VAL A 746 6.68 -14.21 -16.24
CA VAL A 746 7.68 -13.37 -15.56
C VAL A 746 9.01 -14.12 -15.43
N ALA A 747 8.99 -15.37 -14.97
CA ALA A 747 10.21 -16.18 -14.85
C ALA A 747 10.90 -16.39 -16.20
N ALA A 748 10.14 -16.72 -17.25
CA ALA A 748 10.66 -16.94 -18.60
C ALA A 748 11.27 -15.65 -19.21
N ILE A 749 10.57 -14.52 -19.09
CA ILE A 749 11.07 -13.23 -19.60
C ILE A 749 12.34 -12.82 -18.86
N GLN A 750 12.41 -13.01 -17.56
CA GLN A 750 13.62 -12.67 -16.79
C GLN A 750 14.81 -13.55 -17.16
N CYS A 751 14.60 -14.87 -17.35
CA CYS A 751 15.66 -15.75 -17.85
C CYS A 751 16.14 -15.32 -19.24
N LEU A 752 15.21 -14.93 -20.13
CA LEU A 752 15.54 -14.44 -21.47
C LEU A 752 16.36 -13.14 -21.43
N ILE A 753 15.93 -12.19 -20.59
CA ILE A 753 16.67 -10.92 -20.41
C ILE A 753 18.06 -11.19 -19.83
N ALA A 754 18.16 -12.04 -18.80
CA ALA A 754 19.42 -12.41 -18.18
C ALA A 754 20.38 -13.03 -19.20
N TRP A 755 19.87 -13.97 -20.00
CA TRP A 755 20.65 -14.62 -21.05
C TRP A 755 21.13 -13.62 -22.12
N SER A 756 20.22 -12.75 -22.58
CA SER A 756 20.53 -11.75 -23.61
C SER A 756 21.58 -10.73 -23.15
N VAL A 757 21.41 -10.21 -21.92
CA VAL A 757 22.36 -9.23 -21.35
C VAL A 757 23.71 -9.89 -21.06
N ALA A 758 23.72 -11.10 -20.50
CA ALA A 758 24.97 -11.86 -20.29
C ALA A 758 25.69 -12.17 -21.58
N PHE A 759 24.94 -12.52 -22.65
CA PHE A 759 25.52 -12.75 -23.99
C PHE A 759 26.14 -11.48 -24.58
N LEU A 760 25.47 -10.34 -24.45
CA LEU A 760 26.03 -9.04 -24.87
C LEU A 760 27.31 -8.72 -24.11
N VAL A 761 27.32 -8.92 -22.78
CA VAL A 761 28.54 -8.72 -21.96
C VAL A 761 29.66 -9.67 -22.42
N HIS A 762 29.32 -10.94 -22.69
CA HIS A 762 30.31 -11.90 -23.20
C HIS A 762 30.92 -11.46 -24.55
N LEU A 763 30.08 -10.99 -25.48
CA LEU A 763 30.55 -10.45 -26.77
C LEU A 763 31.48 -9.25 -26.58
N VAL A 764 31.11 -8.28 -25.73
CA VAL A 764 31.96 -7.13 -25.45
C VAL A 764 33.30 -7.55 -24.85
N LEU A 765 33.29 -8.50 -23.90
CA LEU A 765 34.52 -9.01 -23.27
C LEU A 765 35.40 -9.86 -24.21
N LYS A 766 34.83 -10.40 -25.29
CA LYS A 766 35.60 -11.06 -26.36
C LYS A 766 36.33 -10.07 -27.28
N LEU A 767 35.74 -8.87 -27.45
CA LEU A 767 36.31 -7.82 -28.30
C LEU A 767 37.41 -7.02 -27.58
N ILE A 768 37.41 -7.01 -26.27
CA ILE A 768 38.42 -6.42 -25.40
C ILE A 768 39.41 -7.51 -24.97
#